data_e0e23b7a3625fef6c52c4fe57fd0dc5c
#
_entry.id   e0e23b7a3625fef6c52c4fe57fd0dc5c
#
_cell.length_a   1.000
_cell.length_b   1.000
_cell.length_c   1.000
_cell.angle_alpha   90.00
_cell.angle_beta   90.00
_cell.angle_gamma   90.00
#
_symmetry.space_group_name_H-M   'P 1'
#
loop_
_entity.id
_entity.type
_entity.pdbx_description
1 polymer ?
#
loop_
_entity_poly.entity_id
_entity_poly.type
_entity_poly.pdbx_seq_one_letter_code
_entity_poly.pdbx_strand_id
1 'polypeptide(L)'
;MQNKGLVKIFAIALTLVCLFYLSFTFKTRSIEKKAAQSQDEQAYLDSVMNKKVWLGIYSYKECREMQIGLGLDLKGGMNVILEVSIPDVVKALAGNSQDPVFTETLAAAKKRSISSQDNFVDIFAQEYAKIAGSDAKLSKFFATSNLKEKINAQTSNEEIISVLKEEVDAAVGNSFNVLRTRIDRFGVAQPNIQELAGKQGRIMVELPGIKEPERVRKLLQGSANLEFWETYKLSEISDVLTRIDSRLAQKYADENTEEAKKEAPAQEQTAQSAESDLAGQLLENAQDENQQITAAQLEALKKSNPLFARLRPSGYGDSWVAGYSRSADTAEVNKMLASPEAKAIIPRDLKFMWGVKPMEGTDQTYELYCIKSDNKNGQADLAGDVIVDSKADFNQHGNPVVSMAMNTEGARKWATLTKQNIGRGIAIVLDGYVYSAPRVNDEISGGRSEISGNFTVEDTQDLANVLKSGKMPAPAKIVQEDIVGPSLGQESIQKGFTSFIIAFIILMIYMCVIYGFVPGMVANGALLLNFFFTLGILTSFQAALTMSGIAGIVLTLGMAVDANVLIYERTKEELKGGKSVQSALTDGYKNAFSAIFDSNFTSIITGIILFNFGTGPIRGFATTLIIGIICSFFTAVFLTRIVYEHFLGKGKLQNLTFTTGFSKNLMQNTKVKFMEAAKKSFVIFGVAAIICIAFLSVRGLSKSIDFTGGRNFVVQFENPVEPEEVREILQDVITEDNVQAIALGTDHKTIRISTNYRIEEDSENIDSEIEEFLFTSLKKAGKLSSNLTLATFIDRENRDGGSIISSQKVGPSIAEDITRGAIISVILALIAIFLYILIRFRNVAYSVGAIFALCFDTLIIIGIYSICWGWMPFSLEIDQTFIGAVLTAIGYSINDKVVIFDRIREFTGLYPKRNRKQLFDDALNTTLARTINTSVSTLIVLLAIFFLGGDSIRSFAFAMILGVIFGTCSSLFVAAPTAYLVMKKTKKEKEEIAAAKA
;
A
#
# COMPACT_ATOMS: atom_id res chain seq x y z
N MET A 1 -34.35 31.10 -0.90
CA MET A 1 -34.23 29.96 0.03
C MET A 1 -35.34 30.06 1.07
N GLN A 2 -36.32 29.17 0.99
CA GLN A 2 -37.48 29.19 1.87
C GLN A 2 -37.19 28.70 3.29
N ASN A 3 -36.03 28.07 3.62
CA ASN A 3 -35.77 27.50 4.94
C ASN A 3 -34.40 27.92 5.54
N LYS A 4 -34.25 29.24 5.83
CA LYS A 4 -33.05 29.76 6.52
C LYS A 4 -32.81 29.11 7.90
N GLY A 5 -33.92 28.76 8.60
CA GLY A 5 -33.90 28.09 9.90
C GLY A 5 -33.23 26.72 9.79
N LEU A 6 -33.59 25.92 8.81
CA LEU A 6 -33.06 24.57 8.63
C LEU A 6 -31.52 24.55 8.37
N VAL A 7 -31.03 25.48 7.56
CA VAL A 7 -29.57 25.60 7.30
C VAL A 7 -28.81 25.99 8.57
N LYS A 8 -29.39 26.91 9.40
CA LYS A 8 -28.76 27.27 10.68
C LYS A 8 -28.74 26.10 11.65
N ILE A 9 -29.86 25.38 11.76
CA ILE A 9 -29.94 24.19 12.65
C ILE A 9 -28.91 23.14 12.18
N PHE A 10 -28.84 22.87 10.87
CA PHE A 10 -27.89 21.93 10.34
C PHE A 10 -26.43 22.36 10.59
N ALA A 11 -26.10 23.63 10.39
CA ALA A 11 -24.76 24.16 10.66
C ALA A 11 -24.38 24.02 12.15
N ILE A 12 -25.32 24.32 13.07
CA ILE A 12 -25.10 24.18 14.50
C ILE A 12 -24.92 22.70 14.86
N ALA A 13 -25.77 21.81 14.36
CA ALA A 13 -25.68 20.37 14.60
C ALA A 13 -24.34 19.81 14.10
N LEU A 14 -23.94 20.16 12.87
CA LEU A 14 -22.66 19.75 12.30
C LEU A 14 -21.48 20.26 13.14
N THR A 15 -21.53 21.52 13.58
CA THR A 15 -20.50 22.11 14.46
C THR A 15 -20.39 21.33 15.78
N LEU A 16 -21.51 20.99 16.40
CA LEU A 16 -21.52 20.22 17.65
C LEU A 16 -20.95 18.81 17.46
N VAL A 17 -21.32 18.13 16.37
CA VAL A 17 -20.76 16.81 16.02
C VAL A 17 -19.24 16.89 15.79
N CYS A 18 -18.79 17.87 15.03
CA CYS A 18 -17.35 18.07 14.78
C CYS A 18 -16.59 18.37 16.09
N LEU A 19 -17.12 19.24 16.94
CA LEU A 19 -16.53 19.54 18.25
C LEU A 19 -16.46 18.30 19.14
N PHE A 20 -17.51 17.49 19.14
CA PHE A 20 -17.55 16.26 19.92
C PHE A 20 -16.46 15.29 19.49
N TYR A 21 -16.37 14.97 18.20
CA TYR A 21 -15.35 14.03 17.71
C TYR A 21 -13.91 14.57 17.83
N LEU A 22 -13.67 15.84 17.53
CA LEU A 22 -12.35 16.42 17.72
C LEU A 22 -11.91 16.49 19.18
N SER A 23 -12.86 16.56 20.14
CA SER A 23 -12.56 16.58 21.56
C SER A 23 -11.84 15.33 22.06
N PHE A 24 -12.07 14.17 21.45
CA PHE A 24 -11.34 12.94 21.75
C PHE A 24 -9.85 13.08 21.49
N THR A 25 -9.48 13.69 20.36
CA THR A 25 -8.07 13.95 20.00
C THR A 25 -7.37 14.85 21.02
N PHE A 26 -8.04 15.90 21.46
CA PHE A 26 -7.46 16.79 22.47
C PHE A 26 -7.27 16.07 23.80
N LYS A 27 -8.24 15.23 24.20
CA LYS A 27 -8.17 14.47 25.45
C LYS A 27 -7.06 13.43 25.42
N THR A 28 -6.94 12.67 24.33
CA THR A 28 -5.90 11.65 24.15
C THR A 28 -4.51 12.28 24.20
N ARG A 29 -4.27 13.35 23.44
CA ARG A 29 -3.00 14.09 23.46
C ARG A 29 -2.65 14.64 24.85
N SER A 30 -3.64 15.08 25.61
CA SER A 30 -3.41 15.54 26.99
C SER A 30 -2.93 14.42 27.90
N ILE A 31 -3.40 13.20 27.71
CA ILE A 31 -3.01 12.02 28.50
C ILE A 31 -1.62 11.55 28.05
N GLU A 32 -1.36 11.45 26.74
CA GLU A 32 -0.06 11.09 26.18
C GLU A 32 1.04 12.06 26.63
N LYS A 33 0.75 13.36 26.65
CA LYS A 33 1.70 14.35 27.18
C LYS A 33 2.02 14.16 28.66
N LYS A 34 1.07 13.69 29.45
CA LYS A 34 1.31 13.35 30.87
C LYS A 34 2.09 12.04 31.01
N ALA A 35 1.82 11.07 30.15
CA ALA A 35 2.55 9.81 30.09
C ALA A 35 4.03 10.03 29.76
N ALA A 36 4.34 10.85 28.77
CA ALA A 36 5.70 11.24 28.40
C ALA A 36 6.48 12.01 29.49
N GLN A 37 5.79 12.52 30.49
CA GLN A 37 6.39 13.18 31.68
C GLN A 37 6.53 12.23 32.87
N SER A 38 6.01 11.00 32.80
CA SER A 38 6.13 9.98 33.85
C SER A 38 7.47 9.25 33.75
N GLN A 39 7.89 8.58 34.81
CA GLN A 39 9.11 7.78 34.83
C GLN A 39 9.01 6.53 33.94
N ASP A 40 7.80 6.00 33.79
CA ASP A 40 7.49 4.89 32.90
C ASP A 40 6.21 5.22 32.13
N GLU A 41 6.39 5.57 30.86
CA GLU A 41 5.31 5.96 29.97
C GLU A 41 4.31 4.83 29.75
N GLN A 42 4.82 3.61 29.53
CA GLN A 42 3.99 2.43 29.23
C GLN A 42 3.14 2.04 30.43
N ALA A 43 3.73 1.93 31.60
CA ALA A 43 3.02 1.60 32.83
C ALA A 43 1.94 2.65 33.17
N TYR A 44 2.20 3.93 32.91
CA TYR A 44 1.21 4.98 33.08
C TYR A 44 0.03 4.79 32.12
N LEU A 45 0.28 4.58 30.82
CA LEU A 45 -0.74 4.36 29.80
C LEU A 45 -1.60 3.14 30.12
N ASP A 46 -0.99 2.04 30.51
CA ASP A 46 -1.69 0.81 30.91
C ASP A 46 -2.58 1.03 32.13
N SER A 47 -2.11 1.79 33.11
CA SER A 47 -2.91 2.14 34.31
C SER A 47 -4.17 2.96 34.01
N VAL A 48 -4.17 3.69 32.88
CA VAL A 48 -5.27 4.58 32.49
C VAL A 48 -6.16 3.93 31.41
N MET A 49 -5.71 2.85 30.77
CA MET A 49 -6.33 2.23 29.58
C MET A 49 -7.85 2.04 29.72
N ASN A 50 -8.28 1.46 30.83
CA ASN A 50 -9.70 1.16 31.10
C ASN A 50 -10.39 2.22 31.97
N LYS A 51 -9.69 3.29 32.39
CA LYS A 51 -10.29 4.36 33.21
C LYS A 51 -11.14 5.28 32.33
N LYS A 52 -12.32 5.66 32.83
CA LYS A 52 -13.19 6.64 32.20
C LYS A 52 -12.58 8.04 32.31
N VAL A 53 -12.06 8.54 31.20
CA VAL A 53 -11.25 9.78 31.15
C VAL A 53 -11.98 10.95 30.49
N TRP A 54 -13.05 10.69 29.72
CA TRP A 54 -13.78 11.72 29.00
C TRP A 54 -15.29 11.64 29.28
N LEU A 55 -15.91 12.77 29.64
CA LEU A 55 -17.32 12.93 30.01
C LEU A 55 -17.81 11.95 31.12
N GLY A 56 -16.89 11.25 31.79
CA GLY A 56 -17.24 10.20 32.75
C GLY A 56 -17.81 8.92 32.13
N ILE A 57 -17.88 8.85 30.81
CA ILE A 57 -18.46 7.74 30.02
C ILE A 57 -17.40 6.97 29.29
N TYR A 58 -16.51 7.67 28.58
CA TYR A 58 -15.51 7.08 27.66
C TYR A 58 -14.19 6.78 28.39
N SER A 59 -13.69 5.54 28.19
CA SER A 59 -12.38 5.12 28.65
C SER A 59 -11.25 5.71 27.78
N TYR A 60 -10.00 5.63 28.24
CA TYR A 60 -8.87 6.06 27.43
C TYR A 60 -8.75 5.23 26.14
N LYS A 61 -9.00 3.91 26.22
CA LYS A 61 -9.03 3.03 25.05
C LYS A 61 -10.04 3.51 24.00
N GLU A 62 -11.29 3.77 24.40
CA GLU A 62 -12.32 4.28 23.49
C GLU A 62 -11.99 5.67 22.95
N CYS A 63 -11.39 6.55 23.76
CA CYS A 63 -10.91 7.86 23.26
C CYS A 63 -9.82 7.70 22.20
N ARG A 64 -8.91 6.73 22.38
CA ARG A 64 -7.83 6.42 21.44
C ARG A 64 -8.36 5.84 20.12
N GLU A 65 -9.45 5.10 20.16
CA GLU A 65 -10.13 4.57 18.97
C GLU A 65 -10.88 5.67 18.20
N MET A 66 -11.43 6.68 18.91
CA MET A 66 -12.23 7.76 18.32
C MET A 66 -11.43 9.03 17.97
N GLN A 67 -10.15 9.12 18.30
CA GLN A 67 -9.31 10.26 17.92
C GLN A 67 -9.06 10.29 16.41
N ILE A 68 -8.49 11.39 15.91
CA ILE A 68 -8.06 11.48 14.51
C ILE A 68 -6.99 10.42 14.22
N GLY A 69 -7.29 9.53 13.32
CA GLY A 69 -6.33 8.53 12.86
C GLY A 69 -5.21 9.19 12.06
N LEU A 70 -3.95 8.86 12.37
CA LEU A 70 -2.81 9.25 11.55
C LEU A 70 -2.39 8.06 10.70
N GLY A 71 -2.25 8.25 9.41
CA GLY A 71 -1.78 7.22 8.49
C GLY A 71 -0.31 6.88 8.66
N LEU A 72 0.12 5.86 7.95
CA LEU A 72 1.48 5.33 7.96
C LEU A 72 2.55 6.40 7.74
N ASP A 73 2.35 7.25 6.73
CA ASP A 73 3.27 8.32 6.34
C ASP A 73 3.53 9.35 7.44
N LEU A 74 2.62 9.45 8.41
CA LEU A 74 2.67 10.42 9.50
C LEU A 74 3.12 9.82 10.82
N LYS A 75 2.70 8.62 11.15
CA LYS A 75 2.99 7.97 12.43
C LYS A 75 4.14 6.98 12.34
N GLY A 76 4.54 6.61 11.13
CA GLY A 76 5.36 5.44 10.89
C GLY A 76 4.55 4.17 11.04
N GLY A 77 5.16 3.02 10.81
CA GLY A 77 4.53 1.71 10.93
C GLY A 77 4.65 0.88 9.66
N MET A 78 3.68 0.01 9.43
CA MET A 78 3.71 -0.98 8.35
C MET A 78 2.37 -1.02 7.61
N ASN A 79 2.43 -1.09 6.29
CA ASN A 79 1.30 -1.39 5.41
C ASN A 79 1.64 -2.61 4.58
N VAL A 80 0.76 -3.59 4.55
CA VAL A 80 0.95 -4.80 3.74
C VAL A 80 -0.29 -5.10 2.91
N ILE A 81 -0.07 -5.59 1.69
CA ILE A 81 -1.11 -6.25 0.92
C ILE A 81 -0.80 -7.75 0.95
N LEU A 82 -1.74 -8.48 1.52
CA LEU A 82 -1.73 -9.94 1.58
C LEU A 82 -2.55 -10.48 0.42
N GLU A 83 -2.05 -11.52 -0.24
CA GLU A 83 -2.79 -12.29 -1.23
C GLU A 83 -2.99 -13.71 -0.68
N VAL A 84 -4.25 -14.09 -0.43
CA VAL A 84 -4.62 -15.45 -0.03
C VAL A 84 -4.37 -16.38 -1.21
N SER A 85 -3.67 -17.49 -0.99
CA SER A 85 -3.32 -18.43 -2.04
C SER A 85 -4.53 -19.23 -2.51
N ILE A 86 -5.26 -18.70 -3.49
CA ILE A 86 -6.41 -19.41 -4.11
C ILE A 86 -5.99 -20.76 -4.70
N PRO A 87 -4.82 -20.93 -5.34
CA PRO A 87 -4.35 -22.25 -5.77
C PRO A 87 -4.33 -23.28 -4.65
N ASP A 88 -3.90 -22.88 -3.44
CA ASP A 88 -3.85 -23.78 -2.30
C ASP A 88 -5.25 -24.08 -1.73
N VAL A 89 -6.18 -23.13 -1.81
CA VAL A 89 -7.61 -23.40 -1.53
C VAL A 89 -8.16 -24.46 -2.47
N VAL A 90 -7.96 -24.29 -3.78
CA VAL A 90 -8.44 -25.25 -4.79
C VAL A 90 -7.80 -26.64 -4.58
N LYS A 91 -6.51 -26.70 -4.23
CA LYS A 91 -5.80 -27.93 -3.89
C LYS A 91 -6.37 -28.59 -2.65
N ALA A 92 -6.69 -27.81 -1.61
CA ALA A 92 -7.31 -28.32 -0.39
C ALA A 92 -8.73 -28.84 -0.63
N LEU A 93 -9.54 -28.16 -1.43
CA LEU A 93 -10.88 -28.61 -1.84
C LEU A 93 -10.84 -29.91 -2.65
N ALA A 94 -9.76 -30.14 -3.41
CA ALA A 94 -9.50 -31.40 -4.11
C ALA A 94 -8.90 -32.51 -3.20
N GLY A 95 -8.96 -32.34 -1.87
CA GLY A 95 -8.40 -33.29 -0.90
C GLY A 95 -6.88 -33.47 -1.01
N ASN A 96 -6.15 -32.43 -1.41
CA ASN A 96 -4.70 -32.43 -1.66
C ASN A 96 -4.27 -33.50 -2.70
N SER A 97 -5.05 -33.63 -3.77
CA SER A 97 -4.81 -34.61 -4.84
C SER A 97 -3.38 -34.49 -5.38
N GLN A 98 -2.72 -35.65 -5.53
CA GLN A 98 -1.38 -35.79 -6.12
C GLN A 98 -1.46 -36.32 -7.58
N ASP A 99 -2.64 -36.32 -8.19
CA ASP A 99 -2.81 -36.77 -9.58
C ASP A 99 -1.95 -35.88 -10.49
N PRO A 100 -1.12 -36.48 -11.38
CA PRO A 100 -0.26 -35.71 -12.28
C PRO A 100 -1.00 -34.68 -13.12
N VAL A 101 -2.20 -35.02 -13.64
CA VAL A 101 -3.03 -34.11 -14.45
C VAL A 101 -3.51 -32.92 -13.61
N PHE A 102 -3.92 -33.16 -12.36
CA PHE A 102 -4.33 -32.12 -11.45
C PHE A 102 -3.17 -31.16 -11.12
N THR A 103 -1.99 -31.73 -10.79
CA THR A 103 -0.79 -30.94 -10.42
C THR A 103 -0.27 -30.11 -11.60
N GLU A 104 -0.26 -30.67 -12.81
CA GLU A 104 0.11 -29.97 -14.04
C GLU A 104 -0.88 -28.84 -14.35
N THR A 105 -2.18 -29.12 -14.25
CA THR A 105 -3.25 -28.12 -14.45
C THR A 105 -3.09 -26.98 -13.45
N LEU A 106 -2.86 -27.29 -12.18
CA LEU A 106 -2.72 -26.29 -11.12
C LEU A 106 -1.49 -25.39 -11.36
N ALA A 107 -0.37 -25.99 -11.80
CA ALA A 107 0.85 -25.26 -12.13
C ALA A 107 0.67 -24.36 -13.36
N ALA A 108 -0.01 -24.85 -14.41
CA ALA A 108 -0.33 -24.06 -15.60
C ALA A 108 -1.27 -22.90 -15.27
N ALA A 109 -2.33 -23.17 -14.49
CA ALA A 109 -3.26 -22.15 -14.02
C ALA A 109 -2.58 -21.10 -13.17
N LYS A 110 -1.69 -21.49 -12.24
CA LYS A 110 -0.89 -20.59 -11.41
C LYS A 110 -0.03 -19.66 -12.27
N LYS A 111 0.68 -20.22 -13.25
CA LYS A 111 1.52 -19.43 -14.16
C LYS A 111 0.70 -18.40 -14.95
N ARG A 112 -0.46 -18.81 -15.47
CA ARG A 112 -1.36 -17.93 -16.23
C ARG A 112 -2.04 -16.88 -15.37
N SER A 113 -2.37 -17.18 -14.12
CA SER A 113 -3.03 -16.24 -13.19
C SER A 113 -2.16 -15.05 -12.80
N ILE A 114 -0.84 -15.11 -13.02
CA ILE A 114 0.09 -13.98 -12.75
C ILE A 114 -0.23 -12.82 -13.70
N SER A 115 -0.54 -13.11 -14.97
CA SER A 115 -0.79 -12.11 -16.02
C SER A 115 -2.27 -11.95 -16.39
N SER A 116 -3.20 -12.61 -15.68
CA SER A 116 -4.65 -12.52 -15.93
C SER A 116 -5.40 -11.99 -14.70
N GLN A 117 -6.44 -11.18 -14.94
CA GLN A 117 -7.40 -10.75 -13.91
C GLN A 117 -8.63 -11.65 -13.82
N ASP A 118 -8.71 -12.70 -14.67
CA ASP A 118 -9.80 -13.63 -14.60
C ASP A 118 -9.81 -14.38 -13.26
N ASN A 119 -10.98 -14.84 -12.84
CA ASN A 119 -11.09 -15.65 -11.64
C ASN A 119 -10.23 -16.90 -11.77
N PHE A 120 -9.44 -17.22 -10.74
CA PHE A 120 -8.52 -18.36 -10.77
C PHE A 120 -9.22 -19.69 -11.07
N VAL A 121 -10.45 -19.87 -10.57
CA VAL A 121 -11.25 -21.10 -10.83
C VAL A 121 -11.58 -21.22 -12.31
N ASP A 122 -11.88 -20.10 -12.99
CA ASP A 122 -12.12 -20.10 -14.44
C ASP A 122 -10.84 -20.43 -15.22
N ILE A 123 -9.70 -19.85 -14.82
CA ILE A 123 -8.40 -20.16 -15.42
C ILE A 123 -8.07 -21.64 -15.24
N PHE A 124 -8.27 -22.17 -14.02
CA PHE A 124 -8.02 -23.56 -13.72
C PHE A 124 -8.89 -24.50 -14.58
N ALA A 125 -10.17 -24.19 -14.72
CA ALA A 125 -11.08 -24.97 -15.56
C ALA A 125 -10.69 -24.94 -17.05
N GLN A 126 -10.24 -23.78 -17.55
CA GLN A 126 -9.77 -23.65 -18.93
C GLN A 126 -8.47 -24.44 -19.17
N GLU A 127 -7.51 -24.37 -18.24
CA GLU A 127 -6.27 -25.13 -18.36
C GLU A 127 -6.52 -26.64 -18.21
N TYR A 128 -7.46 -27.05 -17.35
CA TYR A 128 -7.90 -28.44 -17.23
C TYR A 128 -8.48 -28.98 -18.53
N ALA A 129 -9.32 -28.20 -19.17
CA ALA A 129 -9.92 -28.60 -20.46
C ALA A 129 -8.86 -28.72 -21.57
N LYS A 130 -7.77 -27.96 -21.53
CA LYS A 130 -6.64 -28.07 -22.48
C LYS A 130 -5.79 -29.31 -22.24
N ILE A 131 -5.52 -29.64 -20.97
CA ILE A 131 -4.60 -30.73 -20.58
C ILE A 131 -5.32 -32.07 -20.60
N ALA A 132 -6.52 -32.15 -20.03
CA ALA A 132 -7.28 -33.39 -19.87
C ALA A 132 -8.30 -33.66 -21.02
N GLY A 133 -8.55 -32.61 -21.85
CA GLY A 133 -9.60 -32.66 -22.90
C GLY A 133 -10.93 -32.04 -22.43
N SER A 134 -11.72 -31.54 -23.40
CA SER A 134 -12.99 -30.83 -23.15
C SER A 134 -14.05 -31.65 -22.41
N ASP A 135 -14.00 -32.98 -22.57
CA ASP A 135 -15.00 -33.91 -21.99
C ASP A 135 -14.60 -34.45 -20.61
N ALA A 136 -13.42 -34.07 -20.11
CA ALA A 136 -12.93 -34.50 -18.83
C ALA A 136 -13.72 -33.89 -17.66
N LYS A 137 -14.13 -34.76 -16.72
CA LYS A 137 -14.98 -34.35 -15.58
C LYS A 137 -14.14 -33.87 -14.40
N LEU A 138 -14.40 -32.66 -13.95
CA LEU A 138 -13.83 -32.08 -12.72
C LEU A 138 -14.27 -32.82 -11.45
N SER A 139 -15.43 -33.50 -11.48
CA SER A 139 -15.95 -34.30 -10.38
C SER A 139 -14.95 -35.38 -9.90
N LYS A 140 -14.00 -35.82 -10.76
CA LYS A 140 -12.93 -36.75 -10.40
C LYS A 140 -12.10 -36.23 -9.20
N PHE A 141 -11.88 -34.93 -9.11
CA PHE A 141 -11.06 -34.33 -8.08
C PHE A 141 -11.85 -33.71 -6.94
N PHE A 142 -13.04 -33.15 -7.24
CA PHE A 142 -13.81 -32.36 -6.30
C PHE A 142 -14.98 -33.09 -5.63
N ALA A 143 -15.28 -34.34 -5.99
CA ALA A 143 -16.23 -35.17 -5.25
C ALA A 143 -15.59 -35.69 -3.93
N THR A 144 -15.10 -34.78 -3.09
CA THR A 144 -14.47 -35.05 -1.82
C THR A 144 -15.46 -35.16 -0.67
N SER A 145 -15.07 -35.74 0.48
CA SER A 145 -15.92 -35.83 1.67
C SER A 145 -16.48 -34.46 2.10
N ASN A 146 -15.70 -33.41 1.95
CA ASN A 146 -16.04 -32.04 2.35
C ASN A 146 -17.08 -31.38 1.41
N LEU A 147 -17.11 -31.77 0.14
CA LEU A 147 -18.02 -31.23 -0.87
C LEU A 147 -19.14 -32.23 -1.25
N LYS A 148 -19.27 -33.33 -0.54
CA LYS A 148 -20.17 -34.42 -0.88
C LYS A 148 -21.66 -34.02 -0.97
N GLU A 149 -22.06 -33.02 -0.21
CA GLU A 149 -23.43 -32.48 -0.24
C GLU A 149 -23.69 -31.59 -1.46
N LYS A 150 -22.62 -30.95 -2.03
CA LYS A 150 -22.73 -30.03 -3.16
C LYS A 150 -22.26 -30.62 -4.49
N ILE A 151 -21.30 -31.56 -4.46
CA ILE A 151 -20.68 -32.16 -5.66
C ILE A 151 -20.75 -33.68 -5.59
N ASN A 152 -21.30 -34.29 -6.63
CA ASN A 152 -21.31 -35.75 -6.83
C ASN A 152 -20.67 -36.13 -8.19
N ALA A 153 -20.48 -37.41 -8.45
CA ALA A 153 -19.84 -37.90 -9.67
C ALA A 153 -20.58 -37.53 -11.00
N GLN A 154 -21.81 -37.08 -10.90
CA GLN A 154 -22.66 -36.72 -12.05
C GLN A 154 -22.82 -35.21 -12.23
N THR A 155 -22.33 -34.39 -11.28
CA THR A 155 -22.38 -32.91 -11.32
C THR A 155 -21.63 -32.40 -12.55
N SER A 156 -22.20 -31.44 -13.26
CA SER A 156 -21.60 -30.83 -14.45
C SER A 156 -20.38 -29.98 -14.10
N ASN A 157 -19.46 -29.82 -15.04
CA ASN A 157 -18.27 -28.96 -14.80
C ASN A 157 -18.64 -27.50 -14.50
N GLU A 158 -19.71 -26.97 -15.11
CA GLU A 158 -20.19 -25.61 -14.85
C GLU A 158 -20.71 -25.42 -13.42
N GLU A 159 -21.49 -26.41 -12.91
CA GLU A 159 -21.95 -26.41 -11.52
C GLU A 159 -20.79 -26.55 -10.55
N ILE A 160 -19.80 -27.41 -10.85
CA ILE A 160 -18.57 -27.53 -10.02
C ILE A 160 -17.83 -26.21 -9.98
N ILE A 161 -17.64 -25.53 -11.10
CA ILE A 161 -16.98 -24.21 -11.15
C ILE A 161 -17.72 -23.19 -10.27
N SER A 162 -19.05 -23.19 -10.30
CA SER A 162 -19.86 -22.30 -9.45
C SER A 162 -19.67 -22.60 -7.97
N VAL A 163 -19.73 -23.88 -7.58
CA VAL A 163 -19.50 -24.31 -6.19
C VAL A 163 -18.08 -23.96 -5.74
N LEU A 164 -17.07 -24.18 -6.58
CA LEU A 164 -15.69 -23.83 -6.26
C LEU A 164 -15.50 -22.33 -6.07
N LYS A 165 -16.17 -21.49 -6.84
CA LYS A 165 -16.14 -20.03 -6.65
C LYS A 165 -16.72 -19.63 -5.29
N GLU A 166 -17.87 -20.20 -4.91
CA GLU A 166 -18.48 -19.96 -3.60
C GLU A 166 -17.57 -20.39 -2.45
N GLU A 167 -16.94 -21.56 -2.56
CA GLU A 167 -16.01 -22.06 -1.52
C GLU A 167 -14.74 -21.22 -1.43
N VAL A 168 -14.23 -20.73 -2.56
CA VAL A 168 -13.08 -19.82 -2.59
C VAL A 168 -13.45 -18.48 -1.97
N ASP A 169 -14.62 -17.91 -2.28
CA ASP A 169 -15.11 -16.67 -1.66
C ASP A 169 -15.27 -16.84 -0.14
N ALA A 170 -15.82 -17.97 0.29
CA ALA A 170 -15.95 -18.29 1.72
C ALA A 170 -14.57 -18.43 2.39
N ALA A 171 -13.60 -19.06 1.74
CA ALA A 171 -12.24 -19.21 2.26
C ALA A 171 -11.52 -17.86 2.38
N VAL A 172 -11.67 -16.98 1.40
CA VAL A 172 -11.12 -15.60 1.45
C VAL A 172 -11.77 -14.81 2.58
N GLY A 173 -13.09 -14.81 2.72
CA GLY A 173 -13.81 -14.15 3.80
C GLY A 173 -13.42 -14.68 5.19
N ASN A 174 -13.23 -15.99 5.32
CA ASN A 174 -12.74 -16.60 6.56
C ASN A 174 -11.30 -16.15 6.87
N SER A 175 -10.41 -16.11 5.86
CA SER A 175 -9.04 -15.62 6.02
C SER A 175 -9.02 -14.15 6.46
N PHE A 176 -9.88 -13.30 5.91
CA PHE A 176 -10.08 -11.92 6.33
C PHE A 176 -10.47 -11.82 7.81
N ASN A 177 -11.45 -12.62 8.25
CA ASN A 177 -11.90 -12.61 9.64
C ASN A 177 -10.80 -13.10 10.60
N VAL A 178 -10.03 -14.11 10.22
CA VAL A 178 -8.90 -14.62 11.03
C VAL A 178 -7.83 -13.54 11.16
N LEU A 179 -7.43 -12.91 10.05
CA LEU A 179 -6.45 -11.82 10.05
C LEU A 179 -6.91 -10.65 10.91
N ARG A 180 -8.16 -10.23 10.76
CA ARG A 180 -8.75 -9.17 11.59
C ARG A 180 -8.68 -9.52 13.07
N THR A 181 -9.08 -10.74 13.43
CA THR A 181 -9.04 -11.21 14.83
C THR A 181 -7.62 -11.23 15.39
N ARG A 182 -6.62 -11.60 14.59
CA ARG A 182 -5.20 -11.58 14.99
C ARG A 182 -4.73 -10.15 15.25
N ILE A 183 -5.01 -9.24 14.34
CA ILE A 183 -4.59 -7.84 14.42
C ILE A 183 -5.25 -7.14 15.61
N ASP A 184 -6.56 -7.36 15.83
CA ASP A 184 -7.29 -6.79 16.96
C ASP A 184 -6.69 -7.22 18.31
N ARG A 185 -6.17 -8.46 18.41
CA ARG A 185 -5.52 -9.00 19.60
C ARG A 185 -4.08 -8.56 19.77
N PHE A 186 -3.42 -8.20 18.67
CA PHE A 186 -2.04 -7.69 18.72
C PHE A 186 -1.94 -6.31 19.39
N GLY A 187 -3.08 -5.62 19.57
CA GLY A 187 -3.15 -4.37 20.32
C GLY A 187 -2.72 -3.12 19.53
N VAL A 188 -2.67 -3.20 18.21
CA VAL A 188 -2.43 -2.04 17.34
C VAL A 188 -3.58 -1.05 17.48
N ALA A 189 -3.26 0.22 17.66
CA ALA A 189 -4.26 1.26 17.69
C ALA A 189 -4.71 1.62 16.28
N GLN A 190 -6.00 1.50 16.00
CA GLN A 190 -6.62 1.88 14.74
C GLN A 190 -6.04 1.16 13.50
N PRO A 191 -5.99 -0.18 13.49
CA PRO A 191 -5.61 -0.90 12.29
C PRO A 191 -6.68 -0.68 11.20
N ASN A 192 -6.26 -0.54 9.95
CA ASN A 192 -7.17 -0.46 8.82
C ASN A 192 -7.03 -1.74 8.00
N ILE A 193 -8.09 -2.54 7.95
CA ILE A 193 -8.10 -3.82 7.25
C ILE A 193 -9.21 -3.78 6.21
N GLN A 194 -8.86 -3.95 4.94
CA GLN A 194 -9.79 -3.84 3.83
C GLN A 194 -9.52 -4.89 2.76
N GLU A 195 -10.58 -5.46 2.20
CA GLU A 195 -10.47 -6.19 0.95
C GLU A 195 -10.26 -5.21 -0.21
N LEU A 196 -9.32 -5.52 -1.08
CA LEU A 196 -9.05 -4.71 -2.26
C LEU A 196 -9.95 -5.13 -3.42
N ALA A 197 -10.56 -4.16 -4.06
CA ALA A 197 -11.28 -4.38 -5.32
C ALA A 197 -10.28 -4.75 -6.43
N GLY A 198 -10.63 -5.70 -7.29
CA GLY A 198 -9.79 -6.17 -8.39
C GLY A 198 -9.56 -7.66 -8.31
N LYS A 199 -8.34 -8.11 -8.07
CA LYS A 199 -8.02 -9.53 -7.95
C LYS A 199 -8.53 -10.09 -6.63
N GLN A 200 -9.27 -11.18 -6.71
CA GLN A 200 -9.87 -11.89 -5.57
C GLN A 200 -8.79 -12.35 -4.56
N GLY A 201 -9.08 -12.23 -3.27
CA GLY A 201 -8.21 -12.71 -2.18
C GLY A 201 -7.14 -11.74 -1.73
N ARG A 202 -7.17 -10.47 -2.15
CA ARG A 202 -6.24 -9.44 -1.67
C ARG A 202 -6.81 -8.66 -0.50
N ILE A 203 -6.01 -8.58 0.56
CA ILE A 203 -6.36 -7.91 1.82
C ILE A 203 -5.26 -6.89 2.13
N MET A 204 -5.65 -5.62 2.24
CA MET A 204 -4.76 -4.55 2.70
C MET A 204 -4.86 -4.43 4.22
N VAL A 205 -3.72 -4.34 4.86
CA VAL A 205 -3.56 -4.20 6.31
C VAL A 205 -2.61 -3.05 6.59
N GLU A 206 -3.14 -1.96 7.14
CA GLU A 206 -2.34 -0.82 7.60
C GLU A 206 -2.26 -0.83 9.12
N LEU A 207 -1.04 -0.77 9.65
CA LEU A 207 -0.72 -0.85 11.07
C LEU A 207 0.10 0.36 11.50
N PRO A 208 -0.52 1.52 11.74
CA PRO A 208 0.19 2.72 12.12
C PRO A 208 0.84 2.60 13.50
N GLY A 209 2.12 3.01 13.59
CA GLY A 209 2.85 3.07 14.85
C GLY A 209 3.38 1.74 15.35
N ILE A 210 3.45 0.72 14.50
CA ILE A 210 4.15 -0.54 14.79
C ILE A 210 5.66 -0.29 14.79
N LYS A 211 6.34 -0.87 15.77
CA LYS A 211 7.80 -0.77 15.92
C LYS A 211 8.54 -2.03 15.45
N GLU A 212 7.88 -3.19 15.50
CA GLU A 212 8.43 -4.52 15.20
C GLU A 212 7.82 -5.12 13.92
N PRO A 213 8.23 -4.68 12.71
CA PRO A 213 7.62 -5.17 11.47
C PRO A 213 7.84 -6.66 11.23
N GLU A 214 8.99 -7.22 11.65
CA GLU A 214 9.28 -8.66 11.50
C GLU A 214 8.30 -9.55 12.28
N ARG A 215 7.96 -9.15 13.49
CA ARG A 215 6.98 -9.84 14.33
C ARG A 215 5.60 -9.83 13.69
N VAL A 216 5.21 -8.67 13.14
CA VAL A 216 3.95 -8.51 12.42
C VAL A 216 3.93 -9.37 11.16
N ARG A 217 5.02 -9.39 10.39
CA ARG A 217 5.15 -10.20 9.17
C ARG A 217 4.90 -11.67 9.47
N LYS A 218 5.54 -12.24 10.48
CA LYS A 218 5.32 -13.62 10.93
C LYS A 218 3.86 -13.87 11.34
N LEU A 219 3.26 -12.93 12.06
CA LEU A 219 1.87 -13.04 12.52
C LEU A 219 0.87 -13.03 11.37
N LEU A 220 1.11 -12.23 10.34
CA LEU A 220 0.21 -12.07 9.20
C LEU A 220 0.34 -13.23 8.19
N GLN A 221 1.56 -13.72 7.96
CA GLN A 221 1.82 -14.82 7.02
C GLN A 221 1.53 -16.19 7.62
N GLY A 222 1.65 -16.34 8.93
CA GLY A 222 1.41 -17.60 9.62
C GLY A 222 0.00 -18.15 9.37
N SER A 223 -0.11 -19.36 8.85
CA SER A 223 -1.41 -19.99 8.60
C SER A 223 -2.10 -20.47 9.88
N ALA A 224 -1.37 -20.51 11.01
CA ALA A 224 -1.76 -21.13 12.28
C ALA A 224 -2.16 -22.60 12.13
N ASN A 225 -1.50 -23.30 11.21
CA ASN A 225 -1.70 -24.71 11.03
C ASN A 225 -0.95 -25.47 12.13
N LEU A 226 -1.58 -25.58 13.28
CA LEU A 226 -1.04 -26.36 14.40
C LEU A 226 -1.26 -27.85 14.14
N GLU A 227 -0.21 -28.64 14.35
CA GLU A 227 -0.19 -30.07 14.11
C GLU A 227 0.55 -30.76 15.22
N PHE A 228 0.06 -31.95 15.64
CA PHE A 228 0.69 -32.79 16.60
C PHE A 228 1.17 -34.07 15.91
N TRP A 229 2.49 -34.32 16.02
CA TRP A 229 3.14 -35.40 15.30
C TRP A 229 3.86 -36.33 16.26
N GLU A 230 3.80 -37.63 15.98
CA GLU A 230 4.69 -38.57 16.59
C GLU A 230 6.15 -38.35 16.18
N THR A 231 7.10 -38.77 17.01
CA THR A 231 8.52 -38.59 16.67
C THR A 231 9.23 -39.96 16.65
N TYR A 232 10.26 -40.06 15.79
CA TYR A 232 11.24 -41.13 15.85
C TYR A 232 12.34 -40.79 16.84
N LYS A 233 12.88 -41.82 17.51
CA LYS A 233 14.13 -41.67 18.23
C LYS A 233 15.31 -41.73 17.26
N LEU A 234 16.39 -41.01 17.55
CA LEU A 234 17.60 -41.00 16.71
C LEU A 234 18.15 -42.40 16.52
N SER A 235 18.11 -43.25 17.57
CA SER A 235 18.54 -44.66 17.50
C SER A 235 17.77 -45.49 16.47
N GLU A 236 16.54 -45.11 16.13
CA GLU A 236 15.70 -45.81 15.14
C GLU A 236 16.04 -45.41 13.70
N ILE A 237 16.64 -44.20 13.47
CA ILE A 237 16.90 -43.64 12.14
C ILE A 237 18.39 -43.39 11.86
N SER A 238 19.30 -43.64 12.81
CA SER A 238 20.74 -43.39 12.62
C SER A 238 21.30 -44.10 11.38
N ASP A 239 20.85 -45.34 11.14
CA ASP A 239 21.21 -46.15 9.98
C ASP A 239 20.73 -45.48 8.64
N VAL A 240 19.56 -44.84 8.67
CA VAL A 240 19.01 -44.13 7.50
C VAL A 240 19.87 -42.92 7.17
N LEU A 241 20.22 -42.10 8.17
CA LEU A 241 21.07 -40.92 7.99
C LEU A 241 22.47 -41.29 7.49
N THR A 242 23.09 -42.37 8.06
CA THR A 242 24.40 -42.85 7.62
C THR A 242 24.38 -43.33 6.18
N ARG A 243 23.34 -44.07 5.78
CA ARG A 243 23.17 -44.48 4.36
C ARG A 243 22.95 -43.31 3.41
N ILE A 244 22.21 -42.30 3.83
CA ILE A 244 22.04 -41.07 3.02
C ILE A 244 23.38 -40.38 2.84
N ASP A 245 24.15 -40.17 3.91
CA ASP A 245 25.44 -39.50 3.85
C ASP A 245 26.40 -40.23 2.93
N SER A 246 26.52 -41.58 3.10
CA SER A 246 27.36 -42.43 2.26
C SER A 246 26.95 -42.37 0.75
N ARG A 247 25.67 -42.34 0.47
CA ARG A 247 25.16 -42.27 -0.90
C ARG A 247 25.41 -40.91 -1.55
N LEU A 248 25.28 -39.82 -0.79
CA LEU A 248 25.62 -38.48 -1.24
C LEU A 248 27.12 -38.35 -1.46
N ALA A 249 27.95 -38.89 -0.60
CA ALA A 249 29.42 -38.93 -0.76
C ALA A 249 29.83 -39.64 -2.07
N GLN A 250 29.22 -40.80 -2.38
CA GLN A 250 29.44 -41.50 -3.65
C GLN A 250 29.08 -40.62 -4.87
N LYS A 251 27.95 -39.94 -4.84
CA LYS A 251 27.54 -39.05 -5.92
C LYS A 251 28.53 -37.91 -6.16
N TYR A 252 28.95 -37.23 -5.10
CA TYR A 252 29.97 -36.17 -5.22
C TYR A 252 31.34 -36.70 -5.69
N ALA A 253 31.70 -37.94 -5.40
CA ALA A 253 32.88 -38.58 -5.90
C ALA A 253 32.76 -38.91 -7.41
N ASP A 254 31.60 -39.37 -7.86
CA ASP A 254 31.30 -39.66 -9.27
C ASP A 254 31.30 -38.40 -10.14
N GLU A 255 30.68 -37.32 -9.66
CA GLU A 255 30.65 -36.00 -10.35
C GLU A 255 32.06 -35.41 -10.51
N ASN A 256 32.90 -35.47 -9.46
CA ASN A 256 34.28 -35.02 -9.56
C ASN A 256 35.13 -35.91 -10.52
N THR A 257 34.77 -37.20 -10.70
CA THR A 257 35.44 -38.10 -11.64
C THR A 257 35.06 -37.81 -13.12
N GLU A 258 33.85 -37.31 -13.35
CA GLU A 258 33.43 -36.86 -14.69
C GLU A 258 34.04 -35.51 -15.07
N GLU A 259 34.22 -34.59 -14.14
CA GLU A 259 34.95 -33.33 -14.38
C GLU A 259 36.47 -33.57 -14.56
N ALA A 260 37.07 -34.47 -13.80
CA ALA A 260 38.46 -34.84 -13.92
C ALA A 260 38.78 -35.62 -15.21
N LYS A 261 37.79 -36.25 -15.85
CA LYS A 261 37.95 -36.85 -17.18
C LYS A 261 38.01 -35.87 -18.36
N LYS A 262 37.68 -34.59 -18.07
CA LYS A 262 37.82 -33.50 -19.06
C LYS A 262 39.15 -32.78 -19.03
N GLU A 263 39.98 -32.95 -18.00
CA GLU A 263 41.30 -32.32 -17.88
C GLU A 263 42.31 -33.31 -17.29
N ALA A 264 43.21 -33.82 -18.20
CA ALA A 264 44.57 -34.31 -18.01
C ALA A 264 44.84 -35.79 -17.58
N PRO A 265 46.03 -36.35 -17.85
CA PRO A 265 46.28 -37.78 -17.82
C PRO A 265 46.99 -38.26 -16.56
N ALA A 266 46.57 -39.43 -16.16
CA ALA A 266 47.23 -40.47 -15.33
C ALA A 266 48.32 -40.10 -14.31
N GLN A 267 48.04 -40.32 -13.04
CA GLN A 267 48.90 -41.05 -12.12
C GLN A 267 48.10 -41.70 -10.98
N GLU A 268 48.49 -42.95 -10.72
CA GLU A 268 47.75 -43.93 -9.94
C GLU A 268 47.95 -43.85 -8.43
N GLN A 269 46.83 -44.23 -7.75
CA GLN A 269 46.75 -45.13 -6.56
C GLN A 269 47.73 -44.95 -5.39
N THR A 270 47.17 -44.51 -4.27
CA THR A 270 47.27 -45.15 -2.94
C THR A 270 46.85 -44.14 -1.85
N ALA A 271 45.56 -44.02 -1.55
CA ALA A 271 45.10 -43.20 -0.42
C ALA A 271 43.70 -43.55 0.14
N GLN A 272 43.11 -44.70 -0.18
CA GLN A 272 41.71 -44.97 0.14
C GLN A 272 41.47 -45.63 1.53
N SER A 273 42.52 -46.04 2.27
CA SER A 273 42.35 -46.69 3.59
C SER A 273 42.68 -45.79 4.79
N ALA A 274 43.25 -44.62 4.60
CA ALA A 274 43.62 -43.71 5.68
C ALA A 274 42.56 -42.60 5.97
N GLU A 275 41.65 -42.36 5.02
CA GLU A 275 40.65 -41.26 5.13
C GLU A 275 39.41 -41.65 5.98
N SER A 276 39.03 -42.94 6.00
CA SER A 276 37.87 -43.37 6.80
C SER A 276 38.16 -43.41 8.32
N ASP A 277 39.41 -43.64 8.69
CA ASP A 277 39.82 -43.61 10.08
C ASP A 277 40.01 -42.20 10.65
N LEU A 278 40.37 -41.25 9.77
CA LEU A 278 40.53 -39.85 10.16
C LEU A 278 39.17 -39.14 10.35
N ALA A 279 38.17 -39.51 9.56
CA ALA A 279 36.83 -38.99 9.70
C ALA A 279 36.13 -39.48 10.96
N GLY A 280 36.34 -40.74 11.33
CA GLY A 280 35.84 -41.30 12.59
C GLY A 280 36.48 -40.60 13.82
N GLN A 281 37.79 -40.36 13.77
CA GLN A 281 38.53 -39.68 14.84
C GLN A 281 38.21 -38.19 14.91
N LEU A 282 37.90 -37.53 13.80
CA LEU A 282 37.48 -36.10 13.78
C LEU A 282 36.05 -35.92 14.31
N LEU A 283 35.17 -36.89 14.12
CA LEU A 283 33.81 -36.88 14.68
C LEU A 283 33.82 -37.16 16.20
N GLU A 284 34.71 -38.00 16.68
CA GLU A 284 34.90 -38.23 18.15
C GLU A 284 35.58 -37.03 18.85
N ASN A 285 36.54 -36.36 18.18
CA ASN A 285 37.27 -35.23 18.72
C ASN A 285 36.53 -33.90 18.59
N ALA A 286 35.43 -33.82 17.82
CA ALA A 286 34.60 -32.63 17.70
C ALA A 286 33.70 -32.36 18.93
N GLN A 287 33.82 -33.18 19.96
CA GLN A 287 33.21 -32.95 21.29
C GLN A 287 34.04 -32.00 22.17
N ASP A 288 35.26 -31.63 21.75
CA ASP A 288 36.09 -30.64 22.46
C ASP A 288 36.04 -29.28 21.75
N GLU A 289 35.46 -28.28 22.40
CA GLU A 289 35.20 -26.91 21.89
C GLU A 289 36.44 -26.09 21.53
N ASN A 290 37.65 -26.67 21.53
CA ASN A 290 38.90 -25.90 21.42
C ASN A 290 39.84 -26.24 20.25
N GLN A 291 39.42 -27.02 19.24
CA GLN A 291 40.25 -27.25 18.05
C GLN A 291 39.68 -26.53 16.82
N GLN A 292 40.37 -25.47 16.36
CA GLN A 292 40.11 -24.79 15.08
C GLN A 292 40.41 -25.70 13.91
N ILE A 293 39.38 -26.29 13.30
CA ILE A 293 39.45 -27.03 12.05
C ILE A 293 39.89 -26.08 10.93
N THR A 294 40.95 -26.41 10.20
CA THR A 294 41.40 -25.62 9.08
C THR A 294 40.43 -25.68 7.90
N ALA A 295 40.36 -24.60 7.08
CA ALA A 295 39.46 -24.57 5.93
C ALA A 295 39.62 -25.77 4.97
N ALA A 296 40.85 -26.28 4.80
CA ALA A 296 41.15 -27.45 3.97
C ALA A 296 40.59 -28.76 4.56
N GLN A 297 40.62 -28.92 5.87
CA GLN A 297 40.02 -30.07 6.59
C GLN A 297 38.49 -30.05 6.53
N LEU A 298 37.88 -28.84 6.59
CA LEU A 298 36.44 -28.67 6.45
C LEU A 298 35.97 -29.02 5.03
N GLU A 299 36.74 -28.67 4.00
CA GLU A 299 36.43 -29.04 2.62
C GLU A 299 36.60 -30.53 2.34
N ALA A 300 37.60 -31.18 2.93
CA ALA A 300 37.77 -32.62 2.85
C ALA A 300 36.60 -33.35 3.53
N LEU A 301 36.18 -32.89 4.72
CA LEU A 301 35.03 -33.41 5.43
C LEU A 301 33.70 -33.22 4.68
N LYS A 302 33.52 -32.08 3.99
CA LYS A 302 32.36 -31.84 3.15
C LYS A 302 32.26 -32.76 1.94
N LYS A 303 33.38 -33.30 1.48
CA LYS A 303 33.43 -34.28 0.39
C LYS A 303 33.23 -35.71 0.85
N SER A 304 33.82 -36.10 1.98
CA SER A 304 33.70 -37.46 2.54
C SER A 304 32.38 -37.73 3.23
N ASN A 305 31.84 -36.75 3.95
CA ASN A 305 30.60 -36.84 4.71
C ASN A 305 29.73 -35.58 4.49
N PRO A 306 29.14 -35.43 3.32
CA PRO A 306 28.50 -34.19 2.89
C PRO A 306 27.34 -33.77 3.79
N LEU A 307 26.53 -34.70 4.28
CA LEU A 307 25.43 -34.43 5.19
C LEU A 307 25.92 -34.10 6.59
N PHE A 308 26.78 -34.96 7.18
CA PHE A 308 27.25 -34.80 8.56
C PHE A 308 28.24 -33.64 8.73
N ALA A 309 28.90 -33.18 7.69
CA ALA A 309 29.70 -31.95 7.75
C ALA A 309 28.86 -30.68 8.00
N ARG A 310 27.55 -30.73 7.67
CA ARG A 310 26.60 -29.62 7.82
C ARG A 310 25.55 -29.87 8.91
N LEU A 311 25.18 -31.13 9.13
CA LEU A 311 24.24 -31.60 10.16
C LEU A 311 24.99 -32.42 11.20
N ARG A 312 25.31 -31.84 12.34
CA ARG A 312 25.94 -32.57 13.47
C ARG A 312 24.89 -33.47 14.11
N PRO A 313 25.07 -34.79 14.16
CA PRO A 313 24.13 -35.67 14.81
C PRO A 313 23.99 -35.35 16.30
N SER A 314 22.79 -35.53 16.86
CA SER A 314 22.58 -35.47 18.31
C SER A 314 23.34 -36.64 18.98
N GLY A 315 24.16 -36.34 19.98
CA GLY A 315 24.92 -37.39 20.72
C GLY A 315 24.09 -38.32 21.58
N TYR A 316 22.78 -38.12 21.69
CA TYR A 316 21.89 -38.88 22.55
C TYR A 316 20.95 -39.76 21.72
N GLY A 317 21.15 -41.08 21.77
CA GLY A 317 20.34 -42.05 21.02
C GLY A 317 18.85 -42.06 21.37
N ASP A 318 18.48 -41.59 22.53
CA ASP A 318 17.09 -41.43 23.01
C ASP A 318 16.45 -40.06 22.61
N SER A 319 17.21 -39.23 21.90
CA SER A 319 16.70 -37.96 21.38
C SER A 319 15.84 -38.17 20.12
N TRP A 320 14.87 -37.28 19.89
CA TRP A 320 14.09 -37.13 18.64
C TRP A 320 14.61 -36.03 17.73
N VAL A 321 15.77 -35.49 18.04
CA VAL A 321 16.52 -34.54 17.21
C VAL A 321 17.54 -35.31 16.37
N ALA A 322 17.44 -35.20 15.03
CA ALA A 322 18.38 -35.82 14.10
C ALA A 322 19.79 -35.24 14.25
N GLY A 323 19.84 -33.94 14.43
CA GLY A 323 21.10 -33.22 14.55
C GLY A 323 20.91 -31.72 14.59
N TYR A 324 22.03 -31.04 14.61
CA TYR A 324 22.12 -29.57 14.71
C TYR A 324 22.80 -29.00 13.46
N SER A 325 22.26 -27.90 12.89
CA SER A 325 22.85 -27.25 11.73
C SER A 325 22.88 -25.75 11.91
N ARG A 326 23.86 -25.08 11.33
CA ARG A 326 23.90 -23.62 11.29
C ARG A 326 22.85 -23.09 10.33
N SER A 327 22.33 -21.88 10.57
CA SER A 327 21.36 -21.21 9.71
C SER A 327 21.79 -21.19 8.23
N ALA A 328 23.05 -20.88 7.95
CA ALA A 328 23.62 -20.84 6.62
C ALA A 328 23.62 -22.19 5.88
N ASP A 329 23.68 -23.31 6.63
CA ASP A 329 23.77 -24.66 6.07
C ASP A 329 22.39 -25.36 5.96
N THR A 330 21.35 -24.83 6.56
CA THR A 330 19.99 -25.43 6.58
C THR A 330 19.40 -25.65 5.19
N ALA A 331 19.58 -24.69 4.30
CA ALA A 331 19.12 -24.76 2.91
C ALA A 331 19.79 -25.91 2.13
N GLU A 332 21.09 -26.11 2.34
CA GLU A 332 21.82 -27.20 1.71
C GLU A 332 21.44 -28.55 2.29
N VAL A 333 21.26 -28.64 3.62
CA VAL A 333 20.75 -29.88 4.29
C VAL A 333 19.38 -30.24 3.71
N ASN A 334 18.47 -29.26 3.56
CA ASN A 334 17.17 -29.49 2.94
C ASN A 334 17.28 -29.99 1.50
N LYS A 335 18.18 -29.42 0.71
CA LYS A 335 18.45 -29.85 -0.67
C LYS A 335 19.00 -31.28 -0.74
N MET A 336 19.89 -31.63 0.17
CA MET A 336 20.44 -33.00 0.28
C MET A 336 19.35 -34.00 0.66
N LEU A 337 18.54 -33.74 1.68
CA LEU A 337 17.45 -34.59 2.10
C LEU A 337 16.32 -34.71 1.07
N ALA A 338 16.11 -33.65 0.25
CA ALA A 338 15.16 -33.65 -0.85
C ALA A 338 15.67 -34.30 -2.14
N SER A 339 16.97 -34.68 -2.20
CA SER A 339 17.57 -35.29 -3.38
C SER A 339 16.91 -36.63 -3.74
N PRO A 340 16.89 -37.07 -5.00
CA PRO A 340 16.35 -38.37 -5.40
C PRO A 340 17.03 -39.54 -4.66
N GLU A 341 18.34 -39.43 -4.43
CA GLU A 341 19.16 -40.41 -3.73
C GLU A 341 18.75 -40.55 -2.27
N ALA A 342 18.51 -39.43 -1.56
CA ALA A 342 18.06 -39.45 -0.19
C ALA A 342 16.60 -39.94 -0.10
N LYS A 343 15.71 -39.48 -0.98
CA LYS A 343 14.30 -39.91 -1.03
C LYS A 343 14.13 -41.42 -1.26
N ALA A 344 15.05 -42.07 -1.97
CA ALA A 344 15.03 -43.51 -2.15
C ALA A 344 15.37 -44.31 -0.87
N ILE A 345 16.03 -43.70 0.10
CA ILE A 345 16.48 -44.31 1.36
C ILE A 345 15.53 -43.93 2.52
N ILE A 346 14.98 -42.71 2.52
CA ILE A 346 14.09 -42.19 3.56
C ILE A 346 12.78 -43.01 3.58
N PRO A 347 12.39 -43.61 4.71
CA PRO A 347 11.09 -44.22 4.84
C PRO A 347 9.94 -43.23 4.52
N ARG A 348 8.85 -43.73 3.96
CA ARG A 348 7.71 -42.88 3.55
C ARG A 348 7.02 -42.19 4.72
N ASP A 349 7.15 -42.72 5.90
CA ASP A 349 6.57 -42.23 7.16
C ASP A 349 7.54 -41.34 7.96
N LEU A 350 8.79 -41.16 7.49
CA LEU A 350 9.78 -40.27 8.12
C LEU A 350 9.83 -38.92 7.41
N LYS A 351 9.67 -37.85 8.18
CA LYS A 351 9.83 -36.46 7.75
C LYS A 351 10.83 -35.74 8.64
N PHE A 352 11.50 -34.75 8.10
CA PHE A 352 12.40 -33.89 8.87
C PHE A 352 11.80 -32.47 8.93
N MET A 353 11.80 -31.89 10.13
CA MET A 353 11.30 -30.53 10.36
C MET A 353 12.26 -29.77 11.29
N TRP A 354 12.47 -28.48 10.96
CA TRP A 354 13.35 -27.61 11.75
C TRP A 354 12.64 -27.05 12.97
N GLY A 355 13.40 -26.82 14.03
CA GLY A 355 12.97 -26.02 15.17
C GLY A 355 12.80 -24.56 14.77
N VAL A 356 11.82 -23.86 15.36
CA VAL A 356 11.48 -22.45 15.05
C VAL A 356 12.51 -21.47 15.57
N LYS A 357 13.26 -21.84 16.65
CA LYS A 357 14.26 -20.98 17.28
C LYS A 357 15.62 -21.64 17.27
N PRO A 358 16.71 -20.83 17.27
CA PRO A 358 18.04 -21.38 17.52
C PRO A 358 18.14 -21.97 18.94
N MET A 359 19.05 -22.90 19.09
CA MET A 359 19.34 -23.56 20.37
C MET A 359 19.87 -22.53 21.39
N GLU A 360 19.54 -22.72 22.67
CA GLU A 360 20.02 -21.86 23.76
C GLU A 360 21.54 -21.73 23.77
N GLY A 361 22.04 -20.53 23.92
CA GLY A 361 23.47 -20.24 23.94
C GLY A 361 24.14 -20.15 22.56
N THR A 362 23.40 -20.34 21.45
CA THR A 362 23.92 -20.23 20.09
C THR A 362 22.96 -19.39 19.23
N ASP A 363 23.41 -18.27 18.69
CA ASP A 363 22.55 -17.38 17.90
C ASP A 363 22.20 -17.89 16.51
N GLN A 364 22.75 -19.01 16.05
CA GLN A 364 22.64 -19.46 14.67
C GLN A 364 22.53 -20.96 14.45
N THR A 365 22.32 -21.78 15.49
CA THR A 365 22.24 -23.23 15.35
C THR A 365 20.82 -23.74 15.61
N TYR A 366 20.26 -24.45 14.61
CA TYR A 366 18.88 -24.97 14.64
C TYR A 366 18.86 -26.48 14.80
N GLU A 367 17.82 -26.99 15.45
CA GLU A 367 17.56 -28.42 15.65
C GLU A 367 16.75 -28.99 14.48
N LEU A 368 17.14 -30.13 13.94
CA LEU A 368 16.38 -30.88 12.95
C LEU A 368 15.68 -32.06 13.64
N TYR A 369 14.37 -32.09 13.65
CA TYR A 369 13.55 -33.10 14.32
C TYR A 369 13.15 -34.23 13.37
N CYS A 370 13.02 -35.44 13.93
CA CYS A 370 12.61 -36.67 13.25
C CYS A 370 11.10 -36.89 13.47
N ILE A 371 10.29 -36.57 12.49
CA ILE A 371 8.83 -36.65 12.59
C ILE A 371 8.34 -37.95 11.98
N LYS A 372 7.41 -38.64 12.66
CA LYS A 372 6.77 -39.87 12.20
C LYS A 372 5.37 -39.54 11.67
N SER A 373 5.05 -40.03 10.47
CA SER A 373 3.79 -39.81 9.79
C SER A 373 3.11 -41.12 9.42
N ASP A 374 2.28 -41.63 10.30
CA ASP A 374 1.61 -42.91 10.09
C ASP A 374 0.48 -42.84 9.04
N ASN A 375 0.03 -41.63 8.69
CA ASN A 375 -1.05 -41.39 7.73
C ASN A 375 -0.59 -41.51 6.26
N LYS A 376 -1.29 -42.31 5.46
CA LYS A 376 -1.01 -42.48 4.03
C LYS A 376 -1.06 -41.15 3.23
N ASN A 377 -1.76 -40.16 3.75
CA ASN A 377 -1.88 -38.82 3.14
C ASN A 377 -0.80 -37.85 3.63
N GLY A 378 0.11 -38.25 4.52
CA GLY A 378 1.14 -37.39 5.08
C GLY A 378 0.60 -36.22 5.93
N GLN A 379 -0.59 -36.39 6.50
CA GLN A 379 -1.22 -35.40 7.40
C GLN A 379 -0.94 -35.78 8.84
N ALA A 380 -0.97 -34.79 9.75
CA ALA A 380 -0.83 -34.99 11.17
C ALA A 380 -2.00 -35.83 11.74
N ASP A 381 -1.70 -36.60 12.80
CA ASP A 381 -2.71 -37.42 13.47
C ASP A 381 -3.73 -36.58 14.23
N LEU A 382 -3.31 -35.41 14.69
CA LEU A 382 -4.16 -34.42 15.33
C LEU A 382 -3.81 -33.00 14.80
N ALA A 383 -4.80 -32.29 14.33
CA ALA A 383 -4.64 -30.91 13.85
C ALA A 383 -5.22 -29.90 14.87
N GLY A 384 -4.84 -28.65 14.74
CA GLY A 384 -5.21 -27.59 15.68
C GLY A 384 -6.66 -27.11 15.63
N ASP A 385 -7.46 -27.62 14.70
CA ASP A 385 -8.91 -27.36 14.59
C ASP A 385 -9.72 -27.87 15.81
N VAL A 386 -9.12 -28.76 16.60
CA VAL A 386 -9.71 -29.27 17.85
C VAL A 386 -9.49 -28.32 19.04
N ILE A 387 -8.68 -27.26 18.91
CA ILE A 387 -8.41 -26.33 19.99
C ILE A 387 -9.55 -25.30 20.09
N VAL A 388 -10.13 -25.19 21.28
CA VAL A 388 -11.24 -24.27 21.55
C VAL A 388 -10.81 -23.03 22.32
N ASP A 389 -9.73 -23.10 23.09
CA ASP A 389 -9.16 -21.97 23.81
C ASP A 389 -7.65 -22.13 24.02
N SER A 390 -6.94 -21.00 24.04
CA SER A 390 -5.52 -20.92 24.34
C SER A 390 -5.20 -19.60 25.05
N LYS A 391 -4.27 -19.65 25.99
CA LYS A 391 -3.78 -18.46 26.71
C LYS A 391 -2.32 -18.60 27.09
N ALA A 392 -1.61 -17.48 27.17
CA ALA A 392 -0.31 -17.41 27.79
C ALA A 392 -0.47 -17.63 29.30
N ASP A 393 0.41 -18.47 29.87
CA ASP A 393 0.42 -18.85 31.30
C ASP A 393 1.85 -19.10 31.74
N PHE A 394 2.04 -19.42 33.00
CA PHE A 394 3.32 -19.82 33.53
C PHE A 394 3.21 -21.24 34.13
N ASN A 395 4.19 -22.09 33.86
CA ASN A 395 4.25 -23.40 34.44
C ASN A 395 4.65 -23.36 35.93
N GLN A 396 4.64 -24.49 36.58
CA GLN A 396 5.00 -24.60 38.01
C GLN A 396 6.43 -24.12 38.35
N HIS A 397 7.29 -24.00 37.34
CA HIS A 397 8.69 -23.55 37.49
C HIS A 397 8.84 -22.06 37.16
N GLY A 398 7.73 -21.35 36.82
CA GLY A 398 7.74 -19.94 36.46
C GLY A 398 8.14 -19.67 35.01
N ASN A 399 8.28 -20.68 34.15
CA ASN A 399 8.59 -20.47 32.73
C ASN A 399 7.33 -20.17 31.94
N PRO A 400 7.38 -19.24 30.94
CA PRO A 400 6.26 -18.95 30.09
C PRO A 400 5.85 -20.16 29.25
N VAL A 401 4.54 -20.46 29.21
CA VAL A 401 3.96 -21.55 28.44
C VAL A 401 2.64 -21.12 27.81
N VAL A 402 2.19 -21.84 26.77
CA VAL A 402 0.85 -21.66 26.22
C VAL A 402 -0.05 -22.79 26.70
N SER A 403 -1.00 -22.48 27.57
CA SER A 403 -2.04 -23.41 27.98
C SER A 403 -3.12 -23.48 26.90
N MET A 404 -3.51 -24.72 26.52
CA MET A 404 -4.52 -24.97 25.49
C MET A 404 -5.61 -25.91 26.00
N ALA A 405 -6.82 -25.73 25.47
CA ALA A 405 -7.96 -26.60 25.74
C ALA A 405 -8.54 -27.12 24.43
N MET A 406 -8.81 -28.43 24.36
CA MET A 406 -9.35 -29.10 23.18
C MET A 406 -10.87 -29.38 23.36
N ASN A 407 -11.57 -29.53 22.24
CA ASN A 407 -12.95 -30.00 22.22
C ASN A 407 -13.00 -31.49 22.59
N THR A 408 -14.20 -32.06 22.75
CA THR A 408 -14.39 -33.46 23.18
C THR A 408 -13.77 -34.48 22.23
N GLU A 409 -13.79 -34.21 20.93
CA GLU A 409 -13.17 -35.09 19.92
C GLU A 409 -11.66 -35.03 20.00
N GLY A 410 -11.10 -33.81 20.07
CA GLY A 410 -9.67 -33.58 20.23
C GLY A 410 -9.13 -34.20 21.52
N ALA A 411 -9.84 -34.06 22.65
CA ALA A 411 -9.46 -34.67 23.91
C ALA A 411 -9.35 -36.18 23.83
N ARG A 412 -10.26 -36.86 23.12
CA ARG A 412 -10.22 -38.30 22.90
C ARG A 412 -9.02 -38.73 22.05
N LYS A 413 -8.79 -38.03 20.93
CA LYS A 413 -7.66 -38.30 20.05
C LYS A 413 -6.34 -38.03 20.76
N TRP A 414 -6.27 -36.94 21.53
CA TRP A 414 -5.09 -36.54 22.31
C TRP A 414 -4.75 -37.59 23.40
N ALA A 415 -5.77 -38.09 24.12
CA ALA A 415 -5.59 -39.17 25.09
C ALA A 415 -5.01 -40.42 24.42
N THR A 416 -5.51 -40.82 23.26
CA THR A 416 -5.02 -41.96 22.51
C THR A 416 -3.57 -41.77 22.06
N LEU A 417 -3.28 -40.58 21.46
CA LEU A 417 -1.96 -40.24 20.96
C LEU A 417 -0.91 -40.21 22.11
N THR A 418 -1.25 -39.56 23.22
CA THR A 418 -0.35 -39.51 24.38
C THR A 418 -0.14 -40.87 25.02
N LYS A 419 -1.18 -41.72 25.10
CA LYS A 419 -1.06 -43.09 25.62
C LYS A 419 -0.11 -43.97 24.78
N GLN A 420 -0.18 -43.84 23.44
CA GLN A 420 0.67 -44.58 22.51
C GLN A 420 2.14 -44.14 22.54
N ASN A 421 2.37 -42.90 22.93
CA ASN A 421 3.68 -42.24 22.90
C ASN A 421 4.29 -42.01 24.29
N ILE A 422 3.86 -42.73 25.33
CA ILE A 422 4.47 -42.63 26.64
C ILE A 422 5.98 -42.93 26.54
N GLY A 423 6.83 -42.02 27.04
CA GLY A 423 8.28 -42.10 26.96
C GLY A 423 8.90 -41.64 25.64
N ARG A 424 8.07 -41.21 24.68
CA ARG A 424 8.48 -40.58 23.41
C ARG A 424 8.14 -39.13 23.42
N GLY A 425 8.67 -38.38 22.44
CA GLY A 425 8.28 -37.00 22.19
C GLY A 425 7.04 -36.91 21.29
N ILE A 426 6.18 -35.94 21.54
CA ILE A 426 5.19 -35.48 20.54
C ILE A 426 5.60 -34.11 20.10
N ALA A 427 5.89 -33.96 18.79
CA ALA A 427 6.26 -32.68 18.21
C ALA A 427 5.02 -31.83 18.01
N ILE A 428 5.07 -30.62 18.54
CA ILE A 428 4.07 -29.55 18.36
C ILE A 428 4.60 -28.68 17.25
N VAL A 429 4.00 -28.84 16.08
CA VAL A 429 4.44 -28.18 14.84
C VAL A 429 3.42 -27.09 14.48
N LEU A 430 3.90 -25.90 14.17
CA LEU A 430 3.08 -24.81 13.66
C LEU A 430 3.70 -24.33 12.34
N ASP A 431 2.91 -24.34 11.29
CA ASP A 431 3.30 -23.92 9.94
C ASP A 431 4.58 -24.61 9.42
N GLY A 432 4.78 -25.88 9.78
CA GLY A 432 5.92 -26.70 9.33
C GLY A 432 7.19 -26.58 10.18
N TYR A 433 7.20 -25.78 11.23
CA TYR A 433 8.29 -25.63 12.18
C TYR A 433 7.94 -26.24 13.54
N VAL A 434 8.91 -26.92 14.16
CA VAL A 434 8.74 -27.51 15.50
C VAL A 434 8.92 -26.42 16.55
N TYR A 435 7.86 -26.13 17.29
CA TYR A 435 7.90 -25.19 18.41
C TYR A 435 8.37 -25.85 19.69
N SER A 436 7.98 -27.10 19.88
CA SER A 436 8.34 -27.90 21.04
C SER A 436 8.10 -29.37 20.72
N ALA A 437 8.87 -30.25 21.35
CA ALA A 437 8.67 -31.70 21.28
C ALA A 437 8.82 -32.32 22.67
N PRO A 438 7.90 -32.04 23.62
CA PRO A 438 8.00 -32.52 25.00
C PRO A 438 7.83 -34.03 25.07
N ARG A 439 8.53 -34.65 26.03
CA ARG A 439 8.36 -36.07 26.37
C ARG A 439 7.00 -36.29 27.02
N VAL A 440 6.29 -37.28 26.54
CA VAL A 440 5.02 -37.71 27.14
C VAL A 440 5.33 -38.59 28.38
N ASN A 441 4.88 -38.15 29.55
CA ASN A 441 5.07 -38.92 30.79
C ASN A 441 3.88 -39.85 31.05
N ASP A 442 2.64 -39.36 30.82
CA ASP A 442 1.40 -40.06 31.09
C ASP A 442 0.33 -39.77 30.02
N GLU A 443 -0.76 -40.57 30.03
CA GLU A 443 -1.94 -40.35 29.23
C GLU A 443 -2.64 -39.04 29.65
N ILE A 444 -2.90 -38.14 28.70
CA ILE A 444 -3.59 -36.85 28.96
C ILE A 444 -5.05 -36.96 28.53
N SER A 445 -5.93 -37.38 29.40
CA SER A 445 -7.34 -37.63 29.08
C SER A 445 -8.23 -36.38 29.15
N GLY A 446 -7.78 -35.28 29.78
CA GLY A 446 -8.58 -34.10 30.07
C GLY A 446 -8.67 -33.08 28.94
N GLY A 447 -7.98 -33.28 27.81
CA GLY A 447 -7.93 -32.35 26.70
C GLY A 447 -7.32 -30.99 27.01
N ARG A 448 -6.68 -30.82 28.17
CA ARG A 448 -5.90 -29.63 28.52
C ARG A 448 -4.43 -30.00 28.47
N SER A 449 -3.65 -29.15 27.83
CA SER A 449 -2.23 -29.38 27.65
C SER A 449 -1.50 -28.03 27.61
N GLU A 450 -0.17 -28.11 27.82
CA GLU A 450 0.68 -26.91 27.76
C GLU A 450 1.72 -27.09 26.66
N ILE A 451 1.92 -26.04 25.87
CA ILE A 451 3.05 -25.96 24.96
C ILE A 451 4.17 -25.28 25.73
N SER A 452 5.19 -26.01 26.03
CA SER A 452 6.39 -25.54 26.71
C SER A 452 7.57 -25.55 25.75
N GLY A 453 8.46 -24.59 25.89
CA GLY A 453 9.68 -24.48 25.10
C GLY A 453 10.50 -23.30 25.58
N ASN A 454 11.52 -22.89 24.79
CA ASN A 454 12.29 -21.70 25.09
C ASN A 454 11.52 -20.44 24.62
N PHE A 455 10.46 -20.09 25.35
CA PHE A 455 9.59 -18.97 25.02
C PHE A 455 9.85 -17.78 25.93
N THR A 456 9.78 -16.57 25.33
CA THR A 456 9.57 -15.33 26.08
C THR A 456 8.08 -15.17 26.43
N VAL A 457 7.75 -14.24 27.32
CA VAL A 457 6.35 -13.92 27.65
C VAL A 457 5.61 -13.43 26.40
N GLU A 458 6.28 -12.67 25.55
CA GLU A 458 5.73 -12.14 24.29
C GLU A 458 5.47 -13.27 23.29
N ASP A 459 6.40 -14.22 23.14
CA ASP A 459 6.20 -15.38 22.26
C ASP A 459 4.97 -16.20 22.67
N THR A 460 4.78 -16.42 23.97
CA THR A 460 3.62 -17.18 24.45
C THR A 460 2.31 -16.43 24.21
N GLN A 461 2.34 -15.12 24.32
CA GLN A 461 1.17 -14.29 24.07
C GLN A 461 0.80 -14.27 22.59
N ASP A 462 1.79 -14.13 21.70
CA ASP A 462 1.60 -14.18 20.26
C ASP A 462 1.11 -15.56 19.81
N LEU A 463 1.73 -16.61 20.26
CA LEU A 463 1.33 -17.98 19.94
C LEU A 463 -0.10 -18.27 20.43
N ALA A 464 -0.45 -17.88 21.67
CA ALA A 464 -1.79 -18.02 22.19
C ALA A 464 -2.82 -17.23 21.37
N ASN A 465 -2.50 -16.00 20.94
CA ASN A 465 -3.36 -15.17 20.09
C ASN A 465 -3.56 -15.80 18.70
N VAL A 466 -2.51 -16.33 18.11
CA VAL A 466 -2.56 -17.00 16.80
C VAL A 466 -3.43 -18.25 16.88
N LEU A 467 -3.22 -19.10 17.87
CA LEU A 467 -4.01 -20.33 18.07
C LEU A 467 -5.49 -20.04 18.34
N LYS A 468 -5.78 -19.02 19.15
CA LYS A 468 -7.14 -18.59 19.47
C LYS A 468 -7.86 -17.92 18.29
N SER A 469 -7.13 -17.38 17.36
CA SER A 469 -7.69 -16.77 16.13
C SER A 469 -8.12 -17.81 15.11
N GLY A 470 -7.63 -19.03 15.23
CA GLY A 470 -7.92 -20.15 14.36
C GLY A 470 -7.03 -20.23 13.11
N LYS A 471 -7.14 -21.36 12.44
CA LYS A 471 -6.41 -21.68 11.22
C LYS A 471 -6.95 -20.89 10.03
N MET A 472 -6.07 -20.36 9.21
CA MET A 472 -6.45 -19.83 7.89
C MET A 472 -6.71 -20.98 6.91
N PRO A 473 -7.75 -20.89 6.10
CA PRO A 473 -8.07 -21.89 5.07
C PRO A 473 -6.94 -22.08 4.05
N ALA A 474 -6.18 -21.02 3.78
CA ALA A 474 -5.00 -21.05 2.94
C ALA A 474 -3.95 -20.05 3.45
N PRO A 475 -2.67 -20.26 3.16
CA PRO A 475 -1.63 -19.32 3.52
C PRO A 475 -1.82 -18.00 2.78
N ALA A 476 -1.52 -16.90 3.45
CA ALA A 476 -1.49 -15.57 2.86
C ALA A 476 -0.04 -15.15 2.62
N LYS A 477 0.23 -14.61 1.44
CA LYS A 477 1.55 -14.10 1.06
C LYS A 477 1.53 -12.58 1.03
N ILE A 478 2.60 -11.96 1.50
CA ILE A 478 2.80 -10.51 1.35
C ILE A 478 3.26 -10.24 -0.08
N VAL A 479 2.40 -9.56 -0.85
CA VAL A 479 2.67 -9.17 -2.23
C VAL A 479 3.07 -7.71 -2.39
N GLN A 480 2.77 -6.89 -1.38
CA GLN A 480 3.29 -5.53 -1.21
C GLN A 480 3.53 -5.27 0.27
N GLU A 481 4.60 -4.57 0.56
CA GLU A 481 4.96 -4.16 1.91
C GLU A 481 5.58 -2.77 1.89
N ASP A 482 5.11 -1.91 2.79
CA ASP A 482 5.63 -0.56 3.00
C ASP A 482 5.90 -0.39 4.49
N ILE A 483 7.16 -0.18 4.86
CA ILE A 483 7.57 0.08 6.25
C ILE A 483 8.16 1.48 6.31
N VAL A 484 7.60 2.30 7.18
CA VAL A 484 8.02 3.69 7.40
C VAL A 484 8.45 3.88 8.84
N GLY A 485 9.67 4.32 9.05
CA GLY A 485 10.19 4.63 10.39
C GLY A 485 9.47 5.84 11.00
N PRO A 486 9.34 5.89 12.33
CA PRO A 486 8.66 6.99 13.03
C PRO A 486 9.33 8.35 12.84
N SER A 487 10.64 8.37 12.64
CA SER A 487 11.42 9.59 12.40
C SER A 487 10.99 10.31 11.11
N LEU A 488 10.84 9.56 10.03
CA LEU A 488 10.39 10.08 8.73
C LEU A 488 8.94 10.61 8.82
N GLY A 489 8.08 9.91 9.57
CA GLY A 489 6.71 10.36 9.82
C GLY A 489 6.65 11.70 10.56
N GLN A 490 7.43 11.88 11.63
CA GLN A 490 7.49 13.14 12.38
C GLN A 490 7.99 14.30 11.54
N GLU A 491 9.03 14.10 10.74
CA GLU A 491 9.56 15.13 9.83
C GLU A 491 8.50 15.52 8.79
N SER A 492 7.82 14.55 8.22
CA SER A 492 6.74 14.76 7.25
C SER A 492 5.58 15.56 7.85
N ILE A 493 5.17 15.25 9.09
CA ILE A 493 4.15 16.03 9.82
C ILE A 493 4.59 17.48 9.98
N GLN A 494 5.81 17.72 10.45
CA GLN A 494 6.29 19.07 10.71
C GLN A 494 6.37 19.90 9.43
N LYS A 495 6.95 19.36 8.36
CA LYS A 495 7.04 20.03 7.06
C LYS A 495 5.65 20.25 6.44
N GLY A 496 4.81 19.23 6.46
CA GLY A 496 3.44 19.30 5.91
C GLY A 496 2.57 20.31 6.65
N PHE A 497 2.60 20.34 8.00
CA PHE A 497 1.81 21.27 8.79
C PHE A 497 2.32 22.71 8.69
N THR A 498 3.64 22.89 8.63
CA THR A 498 4.25 24.23 8.43
C THR A 498 3.87 24.80 7.07
N SER A 499 3.97 24.01 5.99
CA SER A 499 3.58 24.43 4.65
C SER A 499 2.10 24.78 4.58
N PHE A 500 1.25 23.99 5.25
CA PHE A 500 -0.19 24.24 5.38
C PHE A 500 -0.48 25.60 6.02
N ILE A 501 0.11 25.88 7.19
CA ILE A 501 -0.12 27.15 7.91
C ILE A 501 0.32 28.35 7.07
N ILE A 502 1.48 28.28 6.44
CA ILE A 502 2.00 29.35 5.59
C ILE A 502 1.11 29.56 4.37
N ALA A 503 0.75 28.49 3.67
CA ALA A 503 -0.18 28.54 2.54
C ALA A 503 -1.51 29.21 2.93
N PHE A 504 -2.05 28.80 4.09
CA PHE A 504 -3.32 29.29 4.62
C PHE A 504 -3.27 30.79 4.92
N ILE A 505 -2.20 31.26 5.60
CA ILE A 505 -2.02 32.67 5.91
C ILE A 505 -1.86 33.51 4.63
N ILE A 506 -1.06 33.06 3.68
CA ILE A 506 -0.87 33.77 2.41
C ILE A 506 -2.19 33.89 1.65
N LEU A 507 -2.97 32.80 1.62
CA LEU A 507 -4.27 32.78 0.96
C LEU A 507 -5.27 33.74 1.63
N MET A 508 -5.29 33.79 2.97
CA MET A 508 -6.13 34.72 3.72
C MET A 508 -5.77 36.18 3.43
N ILE A 509 -4.48 36.49 3.36
CA ILE A 509 -3.99 37.83 2.99
C ILE A 509 -4.39 38.15 1.54
N TYR A 510 -4.20 37.21 0.61
CA TYR A 510 -4.59 37.38 -0.79
C TYR A 510 -6.07 37.75 -0.94
N MET A 511 -6.96 37.05 -0.25
CA MET A 511 -8.41 37.36 -0.30
C MET A 511 -8.73 38.75 0.20
N CYS A 512 -8.10 39.20 1.27
CA CYS A 512 -8.26 40.58 1.79
C CYS A 512 -7.70 41.64 0.82
N VAL A 513 -6.57 41.36 0.18
CA VAL A 513 -5.92 42.27 -0.77
C VAL A 513 -6.74 42.43 -2.06
N ILE A 514 -7.33 41.37 -2.58
CA ILE A 514 -8.09 41.40 -3.84
C ILE A 514 -9.52 41.92 -3.64
N TYR A 515 -10.26 41.39 -2.68
CA TYR A 515 -11.69 41.64 -2.51
C TYR A 515 -12.04 42.68 -1.43
N GLY A 516 -11.05 43.14 -0.67
CA GLY A 516 -11.22 44.06 0.42
C GLY A 516 -11.37 43.36 1.78
N PHE A 517 -11.21 44.13 2.84
CA PHE A 517 -11.12 43.58 4.19
C PHE A 517 -12.39 42.80 4.60
N VAL A 518 -13.60 43.37 4.43
CA VAL A 518 -14.84 42.72 4.88
C VAL A 518 -15.20 41.49 4.06
N PRO A 519 -15.21 41.51 2.69
CA PRO A 519 -15.43 40.30 1.92
C PRO A 519 -14.33 39.26 2.13
N GLY A 520 -13.07 39.70 2.24
CA GLY A 520 -11.95 38.82 2.53
C GLY A 520 -12.11 38.11 3.88
N MET A 521 -12.50 38.82 4.95
CA MET A 521 -12.74 38.21 6.25
C MET A 521 -13.90 37.21 6.27
N VAL A 522 -14.97 37.47 5.50
CA VAL A 522 -16.08 36.52 5.37
C VAL A 522 -15.63 35.25 4.65
N ALA A 523 -14.86 35.38 3.56
CA ALA A 523 -14.28 34.24 2.85
C ALA A 523 -13.30 33.49 3.73
N ASN A 524 -12.45 34.17 4.49
CA ASN A 524 -11.49 33.56 5.43
C ASN A 524 -12.22 32.81 6.55
N GLY A 525 -13.34 33.35 7.05
CA GLY A 525 -14.21 32.66 8.00
C GLY A 525 -14.81 31.36 7.41
N ALA A 526 -15.22 31.39 6.16
CA ALA A 526 -15.70 30.20 5.46
C ALA A 526 -14.61 29.15 5.27
N LEU A 527 -13.38 29.60 4.98
CA LEU A 527 -12.20 28.72 4.90
C LEU A 527 -11.87 28.03 6.21
N LEU A 528 -11.88 28.77 7.33
CA LEU A 528 -11.66 28.21 8.67
C LEU A 528 -12.74 27.19 9.01
N LEU A 529 -14.00 27.49 8.71
CA LEU A 529 -15.10 26.55 8.94
C LEU A 529 -15.01 25.34 8.02
N ASN A 530 -14.58 25.50 6.78
CA ASN A 530 -14.34 24.38 5.86
C ASN A 530 -13.29 23.43 6.41
N PHE A 531 -12.15 23.96 6.84
CA PHE A 531 -11.09 23.17 7.46
C PHE A 531 -11.58 22.44 8.73
N PHE A 532 -12.27 23.15 9.59
CA PHE A 532 -12.84 22.60 10.82
C PHE A 532 -13.84 21.45 10.54
N PHE A 533 -14.75 21.64 9.58
CA PHE A 533 -15.72 20.60 9.22
C PHE A 533 -15.05 19.42 8.54
N THR A 534 -14.06 19.66 7.67
CA THR A 534 -13.32 18.60 7.00
C THR A 534 -12.62 17.70 8.02
N LEU A 535 -11.91 18.28 9.00
CA LEU A 535 -11.27 17.51 10.07
C LEU A 535 -12.29 16.79 10.95
N GLY A 536 -13.38 17.47 11.33
CA GLY A 536 -14.41 16.89 12.19
C GLY A 536 -15.13 15.71 11.52
N ILE A 537 -15.46 15.82 10.25
CA ILE A 537 -16.10 14.75 9.48
C ILE A 537 -15.11 13.60 9.26
N LEU A 538 -13.84 13.88 8.90
CA LEU A 538 -12.81 12.88 8.76
C LEU A 538 -12.65 12.04 10.04
N THR A 539 -12.60 12.71 11.21
CA THR A 539 -12.51 12.04 12.51
C THR A 539 -13.76 11.22 12.81
N SER A 540 -14.94 11.74 12.46
CA SER A 540 -16.22 11.04 12.68
C SER A 540 -16.34 9.74 11.89
N PHE A 541 -15.75 9.68 10.71
CA PHE A 541 -15.66 8.46 9.88
C PHE A 541 -14.46 7.56 10.22
N GLN A 542 -13.66 7.92 11.23
CA GLN A 542 -12.44 7.21 11.62
C GLN A 542 -11.45 7.02 10.44
N ALA A 543 -11.50 7.94 9.47
CA ALA A 543 -10.60 7.89 8.33
C ALA A 543 -9.21 8.38 8.72
N ALA A 544 -8.17 7.66 8.29
CA ALA A 544 -6.79 8.01 8.58
C ALA A 544 -6.36 9.24 7.76
N LEU A 545 -5.73 10.20 8.43
CA LEU A 545 -5.08 11.33 7.79
C LEU A 545 -3.69 10.91 7.33
N THR A 546 -3.47 10.84 6.02
CA THR A 546 -2.17 10.53 5.39
C THR A 546 -1.48 11.81 4.94
N MET A 547 -0.19 11.72 4.56
CA MET A 547 0.54 12.87 4.01
C MET A 547 -0.10 13.39 2.71
N SER A 548 -0.51 12.49 1.84
CA SER A 548 -1.31 12.82 0.65
C SER A 548 -2.69 13.37 1.03
N GLY A 549 -3.31 12.90 2.13
CA GLY A 549 -4.53 13.45 2.69
C GLY A 549 -4.36 14.91 3.14
N ILE A 550 -3.24 15.26 3.77
CA ILE A 550 -2.91 16.66 4.09
C ILE A 550 -2.81 17.48 2.80
N ALA A 551 -2.10 16.97 1.78
CA ALA A 551 -2.03 17.63 0.48
C ALA A 551 -3.43 17.85 -0.13
N GLY A 552 -4.35 16.87 0.01
CA GLY A 552 -5.75 16.96 -0.36
C GLY A 552 -6.50 18.08 0.38
N ILE A 553 -6.34 18.18 1.70
CA ILE A 553 -6.93 19.27 2.50
C ILE A 553 -6.39 20.63 2.03
N VAL A 554 -5.08 20.77 1.86
CA VAL A 554 -4.45 22.02 1.44
C VAL A 554 -4.92 22.44 0.04
N LEU A 555 -5.04 21.48 -0.87
CA LEU A 555 -5.58 21.73 -2.22
C LEU A 555 -7.05 22.14 -2.15
N THR A 556 -7.86 21.50 -1.33
CA THR A 556 -9.28 21.86 -1.18
C THR A 556 -9.47 23.26 -0.59
N LEU A 557 -8.53 23.77 0.22
CA LEU A 557 -8.55 25.18 0.66
C LEU A 557 -8.35 26.14 -0.51
N GLY A 558 -7.42 25.82 -1.44
CA GLY A 558 -7.26 26.59 -2.68
C GLY A 558 -8.54 26.61 -3.52
N MET A 559 -9.18 25.44 -3.66
CA MET A 559 -10.47 25.33 -4.39
C MET A 559 -11.67 25.92 -3.64
N ALA A 560 -11.64 25.92 -2.30
CA ALA A 560 -12.71 26.48 -1.48
C ALA A 560 -12.88 28.00 -1.66
N VAL A 561 -11.80 28.68 -2.01
CA VAL A 561 -11.82 30.11 -2.35
C VAL A 561 -12.52 30.35 -3.68
N ASP A 562 -12.44 29.44 -4.64
CA ASP A 562 -13.01 29.60 -5.99
C ASP A 562 -14.53 29.89 -5.97
N ALA A 563 -15.28 29.18 -5.12
CA ALA A 563 -16.71 29.45 -4.96
C ALA A 563 -16.99 30.87 -4.46
N ASN A 564 -16.20 31.37 -3.50
CA ASN A 564 -16.33 32.75 -3.01
C ASN A 564 -15.90 33.76 -4.08
N VAL A 565 -14.81 33.50 -4.81
CA VAL A 565 -14.35 34.32 -5.94
C VAL A 565 -15.46 34.45 -6.99
N LEU A 566 -16.10 33.35 -7.37
CA LEU A 566 -17.18 33.35 -8.34
C LEU A 566 -18.38 34.19 -7.87
N ILE A 567 -18.78 34.05 -6.60
CA ILE A 567 -19.87 34.85 -6.02
C ILE A 567 -19.50 36.34 -6.01
N TYR A 568 -18.27 36.67 -5.62
CA TYR A 568 -17.82 38.07 -5.52
C TYR A 568 -17.66 38.72 -6.87
N GLU A 569 -17.14 38.06 -7.89
CA GLU A 569 -17.05 38.60 -9.25
C GLU A 569 -18.43 38.78 -9.85
N ARG A 570 -19.38 37.88 -9.66
CA ARG A 570 -20.77 38.06 -10.06
C ARG A 570 -21.45 39.23 -9.32
N THR A 571 -21.26 39.34 -8.02
CA THR A 571 -21.78 40.46 -7.23
C THR A 571 -21.22 41.80 -7.72
N LYS A 572 -19.94 41.82 -8.07
CA LYS A 572 -19.23 42.99 -8.62
C LYS A 572 -19.79 43.39 -9.97
N GLU A 573 -20.16 42.46 -10.85
CA GLU A 573 -20.85 42.72 -12.11
C GLU A 573 -22.22 43.38 -11.88
N GLU A 574 -23.02 42.85 -10.96
CA GLU A 574 -24.33 43.36 -10.62
C GLU A 574 -24.27 44.76 -9.98
N LEU A 575 -23.26 45.02 -9.13
CA LEU A 575 -22.98 46.34 -8.58
C LEU A 575 -22.60 47.37 -9.65
N LYS A 576 -21.78 46.98 -10.64
CA LYS A 576 -21.48 47.82 -11.81
C LYS A 576 -22.70 48.16 -12.65
N GLY A 577 -23.69 47.24 -12.63
CA GLY A 577 -25.01 47.48 -13.24
C GLY A 577 -25.92 48.43 -12.46
N GLY A 578 -25.45 49.04 -11.35
CA GLY A 578 -26.21 50.05 -10.59
C GLY A 578 -27.17 49.45 -9.55
N LYS A 579 -27.12 48.15 -9.25
CA LYS A 579 -27.97 47.52 -8.21
C LYS A 579 -27.47 47.86 -6.82
N SER A 580 -28.41 47.89 -5.84
CA SER A 580 -28.04 47.95 -4.41
C SER A 580 -27.23 46.74 -4.00
N VAL A 581 -26.38 46.86 -2.94
CA VAL A 581 -25.55 45.78 -2.42
C VAL A 581 -26.38 44.55 -2.08
N GLN A 582 -27.57 44.73 -1.48
CA GLN A 582 -28.45 43.64 -1.12
C GLN A 582 -28.97 42.86 -2.33
N SER A 583 -29.43 43.58 -3.36
CA SER A 583 -29.88 42.97 -4.63
C SER A 583 -28.73 42.32 -5.38
N ALA A 584 -27.59 43.01 -5.48
CA ALA A 584 -26.42 42.53 -6.17
C ALA A 584 -25.86 41.24 -5.54
N LEU A 585 -25.82 41.13 -4.21
CA LEU A 585 -25.46 39.91 -3.52
C LEU A 585 -26.47 38.79 -3.76
N THR A 586 -27.78 39.09 -3.66
CA THR A 586 -28.81 38.07 -3.89
C THR A 586 -28.71 37.48 -5.30
N ASP A 587 -28.54 38.33 -6.29
CA ASP A 587 -28.39 37.93 -7.70
C ASP A 587 -27.03 37.26 -7.94
N GLY A 588 -25.97 37.75 -7.32
CA GLY A 588 -24.63 37.13 -7.35
C GLY A 588 -24.64 35.68 -6.89
N TYR A 589 -25.24 35.38 -5.70
CA TYR A 589 -25.40 34.03 -5.23
C TYR A 589 -26.28 33.16 -6.13
N LYS A 590 -27.38 33.72 -6.64
CA LYS A 590 -28.30 33.01 -7.53
C LYS A 590 -27.65 32.64 -8.85
N ASN A 591 -26.95 33.58 -9.48
CA ASN A 591 -26.34 33.39 -10.79
C ASN A 591 -25.07 32.56 -10.75
N ALA A 592 -24.31 32.60 -9.61
CA ALA A 592 -23.13 31.79 -9.42
C ALA A 592 -23.43 30.32 -9.02
N PHE A 593 -24.61 30.04 -8.44
CA PHE A 593 -24.94 28.75 -7.87
C PHE A 593 -24.77 27.60 -8.84
N SER A 594 -25.30 27.71 -10.05
CA SER A 594 -25.21 26.67 -11.09
C SER A 594 -23.75 26.32 -11.43
N ALA A 595 -22.95 27.32 -11.66
CA ALA A 595 -21.55 27.14 -12.05
C ALA A 595 -20.73 26.54 -10.88
N ILE A 596 -20.97 26.97 -9.62
CA ILE A 596 -20.31 26.40 -8.44
C ILE A 596 -20.72 24.93 -8.24
N PHE A 597 -22.00 24.61 -8.42
CA PHE A 597 -22.47 23.23 -8.31
C PHE A 597 -21.81 22.32 -9.35
N ASP A 598 -21.84 22.73 -10.62
CA ASP A 598 -21.30 21.97 -11.74
C ASP A 598 -19.79 21.72 -11.57
N SER A 599 -19.06 22.74 -11.15
CA SER A 599 -17.62 22.71 -10.89
C SER A 599 -17.27 21.72 -9.76
N ASN A 600 -17.92 21.82 -8.61
CA ASN A 600 -17.68 20.93 -7.49
C ASN A 600 -18.11 19.49 -7.82
N PHE A 601 -19.20 19.31 -8.55
CA PHE A 601 -19.69 18.00 -8.95
C PHE A 601 -18.72 17.27 -9.89
N THR A 602 -18.12 17.97 -10.85
CA THR A 602 -17.09 17.37 -11.72
C THR A 602 -15.85 16.96 -10.95
N SER A 603 -15.43 17.74 -9.97
CA SER A 603 -14.30 17.41 -9.10
C SER A 603 -14.61 16.24 -8.17
N ILE A 604 -15.86 16.10 -7.71
CA ILE A 604 -16.31 14.93 -6.93
C ILE A 604 -16.29 13.66 -7.80
N ILE A 605 -16.68 13.74 -9.07
CA ILE A 605 -16.61 12.59 -10.00
C ILE A 605 -15.18 12.06 -10.08
N THR A 606 -14.21 12.95 -10.30
CA THR A 606 -12.78 12.55 -10.33
C THR A 606 -12.30 12.02 -8.99
N GLY A 607 -12.75 12.61 -7.88
CA GLY A 607 -12.47 12.12 -6.53
C GLY A 607 -13.03 10.72 -6.28
N ILE A 608 -14.25 10.41 -6.72
CA ILE A 608 -14.85 9.07 -6.59
C ILE A 608 -14.07 8.03 -7.41
N ILE A 609 -13.66 8.38 -8.63
CA ILE A 609 -12.84 7.49 -9.45
C ILE A 609 -11.50 7.23 -8.75
N LEU A 610 -10.88 8.29 -8.25
CA LEU A 610 -9.61 8.17 -7.52
C LEU A 610 -9.76 7.33 -6.23
N PHE A 611 -10.87 7.43 -5.52
CA PHE A 611 -11.17 6.63 -4.34
C PHE A 611 -11.31 5.14 -4.66
N ASN A 612 -11.91 4.78 -5.80
CA ASN A 612 -12.13 3.39 -6.18
C ASN A 612 -10.88 2.71 -6.76
N PHE A 613 -10.06 3.46 -7.52
CA PHE A 613 -8.86 2.92 -8.16
C PHE A 613 -7.57 3.19 -7.38
N GLY A 614 -7.60 4.13 -6.44
CA GLY A 614 -6.46 4.43 -5.57
C GLY A 614 -6.32 3.43 -4.43
N THR A 615 -5.08 3.18 -4.02
CA THR A 615 -4.74 2.37 -2.84
C THR A 615 -4.09 3.25 -1.77
N GLY A 616 -4.08 2.81 -0.52
CA GLY A 616 -3.37 3.46 0.60
C GLY A 616 -3.42 5.00 0.61
N PRO A 617 -2.28 5.67 0.39
CA PRO A 617 -2.17 7.13 0.43
C PRO A 617 -3.10 7.86 -0.53
N ILE A 618 -3.32 7.32 -1.75
CA ILE A 618 -4.19 7.97 -2.74
C ILE A 618 -5.66 7.94 -2.31
N ARG A 619 -6.09 6.84 -1.71
CA ARG A 619 -7.46 6.72 -1.20
C ARG A 619 -7.70 7.72 -0.06
N GLY A 620 -6.69 7.92 0.82
CA GLY A 620 -6.71 8.96 1.84
C GLY A 620 -6.83 10.38 1.24
N PHE A 621 -6.06 10.66 0.20
CA PHE A 621 -6.16 11.91 -0.58
C PHE A 621 -7.55 12.10 -1.17
N ALA A 622 -8.09 11.09 -1.86
CA ALA A 622 -9.41 11.17 -2.49
C ALA A 622 -10.52 11.41 -1.45
N THR A 623 -10.43 10.75 -0.29
CA THR A 623 -11.38 10.92 0.82
C THR A 623 -11.38 12.36 1.32
N THR A 624 -10.20 12.92 1.61
CA THR A 624 -10.08 14.32 2.08
C THR A 624 -10.52 15.32 1.02
N LEU A 625 -10.23 15.05 -0.25
CA LEU A 625 -10.66 15.87 -1.38
C LEU A 625 -12.19 15.91 -1.48
N ILE A 626 -12.87 14.77 -1.47
CA ILE A 626 -14.34 14.70 -1.58
C ILE A 626 -15.00 15.40 -0.39
N ILE A 627 -14.58 15.09 0.84
CA ILE A 627 -15.12 15.71 2.05
C ILE A 627 -14.87 17.23 2.01
N GLY A 628 -13.67 17.67 1.67
CA GLY A 628 -13.30 19.08 1.59
C GLY A 628 -14.09 19.86 0.56
N ILE A 629 -14.39 19.28 -0.61
CA ILE A 629 -15.22 19.90 -1.66
C ILE A 629 -16.68 20.04 -1.17
N ILE A 630 -17.24 19.01 -0.53
CA ILE A 630 -18.61 19.07 0.02
C ILE A 630 -18.71 20.13 1.11
N CYS A 631 -17.74 20.18 2.02
CA CYS A 631 -17.66 21.20 3.08
C CYS A 631 -17.49 22.60 2.49
N SER A 632 -16.64 22.76 1.46
CA SER A 632 -16.42 24.00 0.75
C SER A 632 -17.71 24.55 0.11
N PHE A 633 -18.42 23.69 -0.61
CA PHE A 633 -19.71 24.06 -1.20
C PHE A 633 -20.70 24.54 -0.12
N PHE A 634 -20.78 23.81 0.99
CA PHE A 634 -21.66 24.18 2.10
C PHE A 634 -21.26 25.51 2.73
N THR A 635 -20.00 25.70 3.06
CA THR A 635 -19.52 26.93 3.74
C THR A 635 -19.60 28.15 2.84
N ALA A 636 -19.14 28.03 1.58
CA ALA A 636 -19.09 29.17 0.64
C ALA A 636 -20.47 29.61 0.14
N VAL A 637 -21.40 28.68 -0.09
CA VAL A 637 -22.71 29.02 -0.68
C VAL A 637 -23.75 29.34 0.39
N PHE A 638 -23.75 28.59 1.50
CA PHE A 638 -24.82 28.72 2.49
C PHE A 638 -24.41 29.56 3.70
N LEU A 639 -23.22 29.31 4.28
CA LEU A 639 -22.85 30.02 5.51
C LEU A 639 -22.45 31.46 5.25
N THR A 640 -21.66 31.73 4.20
CA THR A 640 -21.30 33.13 3.87
C THR A 640 -22.53 33.95 3.52
N ARG A 641 -23.51 33.37 2.83
CA ARG A 641 -24.78 34.01 2.55
C ARG A 641 -25.55 34.38 3.83
N ILE A 642 -25.63 33.47 4.81
CA ILE A 642 -26.29 33.74 6.10
C ILE A 642 -25.61 34.92 6.81
N VAL A 643 -24.27 34.98 6.78
CA VAL A 643 -23.49 36.07 7.37
C VAL A 643 -23.84 37.40 6.70
N TYR A 644 -23.80 37.50 5.38
CA TYR A 644 -24.14 38.73 4.67
C TYR A 644 -25.60 39.16 4.88
N GLU A 645 -26.55 38.24 4.78
CA GLU A 645 -27.96 38.53 4.99
C GLU A 645 -28.25 39.01 6.42
N HIS A 646 -27.53 38.48 7.43
CA HIS A 646 -27.66 38.91 8.83
C HIS A 646 -27.18 40.36 9.02
N PHE A 647 -26.02 40.72 8.46
CA PHE A 647 -25.48 42.06 8.62
C PHE A 647 -26.24 43.09 7.79
N LEU A 648 -26.65 42.76 6.59
CA LEU A 648 -27.48 43.63 5.73
C LEU A 648 -28.87 43.85 6.31
N GLY A 649 -29.47 42.83 6.93
CA GLY A 649 -30.75 42.94 7.62
C GLY A 649 -30.71 43.86 8.85
N LYS A 650 -29.50 44.08 9.42
CA LYS A 650 -29.26 45.10 10.49
C LYS A 650 -28.88 46.48 9.96
N GLY A 651 -28.98 46.73 8.64
CA GLY A 651 -28.62 48.00 8.02
C GLY A 651 -27.11 48.25 7.91
N LYS A 652 -26.27 47.24 8.22
CA LYS A 652 -24.81 47.30 8.09
C LYS A 652 -24.41 46.88 6.69
N LEU A 653 -23.22 47.28 6.24
CA LEU A 653 -22.61 46.88 4.95
C LEU A 653 -23.35 47.40 3.70
N GLN A 654 -24.11 48.46 3.78
CA GLN A 654 -24.82 49.06 2.64
C GLN A 654 -23.88 49.63 1.56
N ASN A 655 -22.66 50.06 1.93
CA ASN A 655 -21.63 50.61 1.02
C ASN A 655 -20.52 49.63 0.77
N LEU A 656 -20.81 48.30 0.82
CA LEU A 656 -19.80 47.27 0.63
C LEU A 656 -19.30 47.27 -0.81
N THR A 657 -17.98 47.29 -0.97
CA THR A 657 -17.30 47.10 -2.27
C THR A 657 -16.54 45.78 -2.24
N PHE A 658 -16.51 45.07 -3.35
CA PHE A 658 -15.75 43.84 -3.55
C PHE A 658 -14.44 44.10 -4.31
N THR A 659 -13.83 45.28 -4.08
CA THR A 659 -12.59 45.72 -4.70
C THR A 659 -11.78 46.52 -3.72
N THR A 660 -10.46 46.45 -3.83
CA THR A 660 -9.51 47.35 -3.17
C THR A 660 -8.97 48.40 -4.15
N GLY A 661 -8.22 49.37 -3.67
CA GLY A 661 -7.50 50.33 -4.52
C GLY A 661 -6.58 49.62 -5.51
N PHE A 662 -5.96 48.51 -5.13
CA PHE A 662 -5.10 47.70 -5.98
C PHE A 662 -5.91 46.90 -7.02
N SER A 663 -6.98 46.20 -6.61
CA SER A 663 -7.74 45.32 -7.49
C SER A 663 -8.76 46.03 -8.39
N LYS A 664 -9.05 47.31 -8.08
CA LYS A 664 -10.08 48.10 -8.82
C LYS A 664 -9.78 48.23 -10.30
N ASN A 665 -8.51 48.42 -10.65
CA ASN A 665 -8.06 48.60 -12.02
C ASN A 665 -7.50 47.35 -12.67
N LEU A 666 -7.40 46.22 -11.91
CA LEU A 666 -6.85 44.98 -12.40
C LEU A 666 -7.82 44.36 -13.42
N MET A 667 -7.37 44.15 -14.65
CA MET A 667 -8.12 43.51 -15.72
C MET A 667 -9.49 44.16 -16.05
N GLN A 668 -9.65 45.45 -15.84
CA GLN A 668 -10.80 46.17 -16.33
C GLN A 668 -10.67 46.44 -17.84
N ASN A 669 -11.73 46.14 -18.60
CA ASN A 669 -11.81 46.36 -20.04
C ASN A 669 -10.81 45.61 -20.91
N THR A 670 -10.47 44.38 -20.58
CA THR A 670 -9.72 43.50 -21.46
C THR A 670 -10.47 43.27 -22.76
N LYS A 671 -9.78 43.40 -23.88
CA LYS A 671 -10.32 43.21 -25.26
C LYS A 671 -9.42 42.24 -26.03
N VAL A 672 -9.14 41.09 -25.41
CA VAL A 672 -8.33 40.05 -26.04
C VAL A 672 -9.18 39.34 -27.09
N LYS A 673 -8.63 39.20 -28.29
CA LYS A 673 -9.29 38.55 -29.42
C LYS A 673 -8.90 37.08 -29.49
N PHE A 674 -9.47 36.27 -28.59
CA PHE A 674 -9.13 34.83 -28.45
C PHE A 674 -9.41 34.03 -29.72
N MET A 675 -10.53 34.32 -30.40
CA MET A 675 -10.89 33.60 -31.62
C MET A 675 -10.03 33.98 -32.84
N GLU A 676 -9.41 35.17 -32.85
CA GLU A 676 -8.39 35.53 -33.87
C GLU A 676 -7.05 34.85 -33.57
N ALA A 677 -6.70 34.77 -32.30
CA ALA A 677 -5.49 34.09 -31.84
C ALA A 677 -5.57 32.54 -31.95
N ALA A 678 -6.76 31.97 -32.13
CA ALA A 678 -6.99 30.52 -32.10
C ALA A 678 -6.05 29.70 -33.02
N LYS A 679 -5.84 30.18 -34.26
CA LYS A 679 -4.92 29.51 -35.21
C LYS A 679 -3.48 29.49 -34.70
N LYS A 680 -3.00 30.60 -34.13
CA LYS A 680 -1.64 30.70 -33.56
C LYS A 680 -1.53 29.81 -32.33
N SER A 681 -2.58 29.82 -31.48
CA SER A 681 -2.67 28.99 -30.30
C SER A 681 -2.58 27.51 -30.67
N PHE A 682 -3.38 27.01 -31.60
CA PHE A 682 -3.32 25.61 -32.03
C PHE A 682 -1.96 25.22 -32.59
N VAL A 683 -1.23 26.11 -33.24
CA VAL A 683 0.13 25.84 -33.68
C VAL A 683 1.08 25.73 -32.50
N ILE A 684 1.05 26.69 -31.56
CA ILE A 684 1.92 26.66 -30.36
C ILE A 684 1.65 25.42 -29.52
N PHE A 685 0.39 25.16 -29.22
CA PHE A 685 -0.01 24.01 -28.43
C PHE A 685 0.26 22.68 -29.17
N GLY A 686 0.08 22.65 -30.50
CA GLY A 686 0.42 21.50 -31.33
C GLY A 686 1.92 21.19 -31.34
N VAL A 687 2.76 22.23 -31.48
CA VAL A 687 4.22 22.07 -31.38
C VAL A 687 4.64 21.57 -29.99
N ALA A 688 4.06 22.12 -28.92
CA ALA A 688 4.32 21.66 -27.56
C ALA A 688 3.94 20.18 -27.39
N ALA A 689 2.77 19.77 -27.91
CA ALA A 689 2.36 18.37 -27.88
C ALA A 689 3.31 17.45 -28.64
N ILE A 690 3.76 17.87 -29.84
CA ILE A 690 4.73 17.10 -30.65
C ILE A 690 6.06 16.95 -29.89
N ILE A 691 6.56 18.02 -29.26
CA ILE A 691 7.78 17.97 -28.45
C ILE A 691 7.60 16.98 -27.30
N CYS A 692 6.48 17.07 -26.58
CA CYS A 692 6.19 16.13 -25.48
C CYS A 692 6.14 14.68 -25.97
N ILE A 693 5.48 14.40 -27.09
CA ILE A 693 5.41 13.05 -27.67
C ILE A 693 6.80 12.56 -28.11
N ALA A 694 7.60 13.44 -28.72
CA ALA A 694 8.97 13.09 -29.12
C ALA A 694 9.83 12.69 -27.92
N PHE A 695 9.81 13.49 -26.84
CA PHE A 695 10.56 13.16 -25.62
C PHE A 695 10.04 11.90 -24.94
N LEU A 696 8.72 11.70 -24.88
CA LEU A 696 8.13 10.46 -24.39
C LEU A 696 8.59 9.23 -25.17
N SER A 697 8.74 9.35 -26.49
CA SER A 697 9.17 8.25 -27.34
C SER A 697 10.68 7.96 -27.24
N VAL A 698 11.52 9.00 -27.08
CA VAL A 698 12.99 8.87 -27.08
C VAL A 698 13.52 8.60 -25.67
N ARG A 699 13.05 9.35 -24.68
CA ARG A 699 13.58 9.30 -23.31
C ARG A 699 12.72 8.47 -22.35
N GLY A 700 11.45 8.28 -22.69
CA GLY A 700 10.50 7.54 -21.85
C GLY A 700 10.16 8.28 -20.54
N LEU A 701 9.75 7.52 -19.54
CA LEU A 701 9.35 8.00 -18.22
C LEU A 701 10.14 7.26 -17.14
N SER A 702 10.56 7.96 -16.11
CA SER A 702 11.11 7.32 -14.92
C SER A 702 9.96 6.73 -14.10
N LYS A 703 9.87 5.40 -14.05
CA LYS A 703 8.82 4.67 -13.34
C LYS A 703 9.33 4.23 -11.99
N SER A 704 8.52 4.43 -10.95
CA SER A 704 8.75 3.88 -9.61
C SER A 704 8.51 2.37 -9.58
N ILE A 705 8.87 1.73 -8.49
CA ILE A 705 8.57 0.31 -8.23
C ILE A 705 7.07 0.00 -8.22
N ASP A 706 6.20 0.99 -8.02
CA ASP A 706 4.75 0.82 -8.13
C ASP A 706 4.31 0.34 -9.52
N PHE A 707 5.08 0.68 -10.56
CA PHE A 707 4.80 0.33 -11.96
C PHE A 707 5.73 -0.74 -12.53
N THR A 708 6.89 -0.96 -11.91
CA THR A 708 7.88 -1.94 -12.40
C THR A 708 7.94 -3.19 -11.54
N GLY A 709 7.46 -3.13 -10.32
CA GLY A 709 7.80 -4.05 -9.26
C GLY A 709 9.23 -3.80 -8.76
N GLY A 710 9.55 -4.25 -7.56
CA GLY A 710 10.86 -4.07 -6.98
C GLY A 710 10.84 -3.74 -5.49
N ARG A 711 12.00 -3.33 -4.99
CA ARG A 711 12.21 -2.88 -3.61
C ARG A 711 12.82 -1.50 -3.60
N ASN A 712 12.38 -0.68 -2.67
CA ASN A 712 12.97 0.60 -2.31
C ASN A 712 13.50 0.52 -0.89
N PHE A 713 14.71 1.01 -0.67
CA PHE A 713 15.29 1.22 0.65
C PHE A 713 15.68 2.69 0.78
N VAL A 714 15.19 3.34 1.81
CA VAL A 714 15.60 4.71 2.14
C VAL A 714 16.65 4.61 3.22
N VAL A 715 17.90 4.88 2.85
CA VAL A 715 19.05 4.83 3.73
C VAL A 715 19.45 6.25 4.12
N GLN A 716 19.55 6.50 5.41
CA GLN A 716 20.08 7.73 5.96
C GLN A 716 21.57 7.53 6.28
N PHE A 717 22.45 8.27 5.61
CA PHE A 717 23.89 8.21 5.83
C PHE A 717 24.32 9.21 6.90
N GLU A 718 25.41 8.92 7.58
CA GLU A 718 26.03 9.86 8.55
C GLU A 718 26.59 11.11 7.83
N ASN A 719 27.20 10.92 6.68
CA ASN A 719 27.81 11.96 5.85
C ASN A 719 27.05 12.07 4.51
N PRO A 720 27.10 13.23 3.85
CA PRO A 720 26.58 13.36 2.50
C PRO A 720 27.25 12.36 1.53
N VAL A 721 26.46 11.68 0.74
CA VAL A 721 26.91 10.70 -0.27
C VAL A 721 26.25 11.02 -1.60
N GLU A 722 27.02 10.96 -2.69
CA GLU A 722 26.44 11.15 -4.02
C GLU A 722 25.66 9.91 -4.46
N PRO A 723 24.44 10.08 -4.97
CA PRO A 723 23.59 8.95 -5.39
C PRO A 723 24.25 8.06 -6.45
N GLU A 724 25.00 8.66 -7.36
CA GLU A 724 25.66 7.94 -8.43
C GLU A 724 26.74 6.98 -7.91
N GLU A 725 27.49 7.38 -6.86
CA GLU A 725 28.45 6.49 -6.21
C GLU A 725 27.75 5.28 -5.57
N VAL A 726 26.59 5.47 -4.93
CA VAL A 726 25.81 4.38 -4.35
C VAL A 726 25.31 3.47 -5.46
N ARG A 727 24.85 4.03 -6.56
CA ARG A 727 24.43 3.26 -7.74
C ARG A 727 25.54 2.41 -8.30
N GLU A 728 26.72 2.97 -8.52
CA GLU A 728 27.88 2.24 -9.06
C GLU A 728 28.32 1.11 -8.13
N ILE A 729 28.42 1.36 -6.83
CA ILE A 729 28.80 0.33 -5.82
C ILE A 729 27.85 -0.88 -5.88
N LEU A 730 26.56 -0.63 -6.00
CA LEU A 730 25.56 -1.70 -6.01
C LEU A 730 25.45 -2.35 -7.39
N GLN A 731 25.59 -1.59 -8.49
CA GLN A 731 25.54 -2.10 -9.86
C GLN A 731 26.72 -3.01 -10.20
N ASP A 732 27.89 -2.78 -9.61
CA ASP A 732 29.07 -3.64 -9.76
C ASP A 732 28.84 -5.05 -9.19
N VAL A 733 27.95 -5.19 -8.22
CA VAL A 733 27.64 -6.47 -7.57
C VAL A 733 26.35 -7.08 -8.13
N ILE A 734 25.38 -6.24 -8.48
CA ILE A 734 24.11 -6.66 -9.12
C ILE A 734 24.25 -6.42 -10.62
N THR A 735 24.78 -7.40 -11.34
CA THR A 735 25.12 -7.27 -12.79
C THR A 735 23.92 -7.40 -13.72
N GLU A 736 22.87 -8.10 -13.33
CA GLU A 736 21.72 -8.43 -14.20
C GLU A 736 20.50 -7.54 -13.98
N ASP A 737 20.39 -6.89 -12.80
CA ASP A 737 19.22 -6.12 -12.39
C ASP A 737 19.50 -4.62 -12.32
N ASN A 738 18.45 -3.81 -12.49
CA ASN A 738 18.58 -2.36 -12.44
C ASN A 738 18.65 -1.86 -10.99
N VAL A 739 19.64 -1.02 -10.73
CA VAL A 739 19.77 -0.25 -9.49
C VAL A 739 19.62 1.23 -9.80
N GLN A 740 18.75 1.91 -9.08
CA GLN A 740 18.61 3.35 -9.12
C GLN A 740 18.87 3.92 -7.72
N ALA A 741 19.61 5.01 -7.63
CA ALA A 741 19.82 5.73 -6.41
C ALA A 741 19.44 7.20 -6.59
N ILE A 742 18.66 7.76 -5.67
CA ILE A 742 18.13 9.13 -5.76
C ILE A 742 18.24 9.77 -4.38
N ALA A 743 18.86 10.96 -4.32
CA ALA A 743 18.90 11.75 -3.09
C ALA A 743 17.49 12.25 -2.72
N LEU A 744 17.11 12.09 -1.47
CA LEU A 744 15.95 12.69 -0.86
C LEU A 744 16.40 13.88 0.00
N GLY A 745 16.10 15.08 -0.46
CA GLY A 745 16.58 16.31 0.17
C GLY A 745 17.83 16.89 -0.51
N THR A 746 18.23 18.08 -0.05
CA THR A 746 19.36 18.84 -0.61
C THR A 746 20.65 18.62 0.16
N ASP A 747 20.61 17.86 1.24
CA ASP A 747 21.75 17.56 2.10
C ASP A 747 22.52 16.32 1.67
N HIS A 748 22.01 15.55 0.71
CA HIS A 748 22.57 14.31 0.19
C HIS A 748 22.88 13.26 1.29
N LYS A 749 22.21 13.36 2.43
CA LYS A 749 22.35 12.39 3.52
C LYS A 749 21.36 11.24 3.43
N THR A 750 20.24 11.47 2.79
CA THR A 750 19.19 10.45 2.63
C THR A 750 19.11 10.05 1.18
N ILE A 751 19.33 8.76 0.90
CA ILE A 751 19.29 8.21 -0.46
C ILE A 751 18.26 7.10 -0.52
N ARG A 752 17.37 7.17 -1.51
CA ARG A 752 16.50 6.07 -1.88
C ARG A 752 17.20 5.19 -2.91
N ILE A 753 17.33 3.92 -2.58
CA ILE A 753 17.90 2.86 -3.41
C ILE A 753 16.74 2.00 -3.90
N SER A 754 16.54 1.94 -5.21
CA SER A 754 15.49 1.15 -5.87
C SER A 754 16.11 0.02 -6.67
N THR A 755 15.61 -1.21 -6.52
CA THR A 755 16.10 -2.38 -7.26
C THR A 755 15.00 -3.42 -7.46
N ASN A 756 15.08 -4.15 -8.57
CA ASN A 756 14.26 -5.33 -8.82
C ASN A 756 14.99 -6.66 -8.52
N TYR A 757 16.16 -6.59 -7.88
CA TYR A 757 16.98 -7.75 -7.56
C TYR A 757 16.18 -8.80 -6.78
N ARG A 758 16.19 -10.03 -7.30
CA ARG A 758 15.52 -11.21 -6.74
C ARG A 758 14.04 -10.99 -6.36
N ILE A 759 13.32 -10.15 -7.10
CA ILE A 759 11.90 -9.83 -6.77
C ILE A 759 10.94 -10.99 -7.05
N GLU A 760 11.31 -11.92 -7.92
CA GLU A 760 10.52 -13.10 -8.27
C GLU A 760 10.70 -14.27 -7.28
N GLU A 761 11.69 -14.21 -6.42
CA GLU A 761 11.96 -15.25 -5.44
C GLU A 761 11.04 -15.12 -4.22
N ASP A 762 10.39 -16.23 -3.87
CA ASP A 762 9.39 -16.35 -2.77
C ASP A 762 10.02 -17.06 -1.55
N SER A 763 11.12 -16.55 -1.00
CA SER A 763 11.69 -17.08 0.24
C SER A 763 11.40 -16.15 1.42
N GLU A 764 11.10 -16.69 2.60
CA GLU A 764 10.75 -15.88 3.79
C GLU A 764 11.91 -14.98 4.27
N ASN A 765 13.15 -15.40 4.01
CA ASN A 765 14.35 -14.70 4.48
C ASN A 765 14.96 -13.74 3.46
N ILE A 766 14.41 -13.66 2.26
CA ILE A 766 15.03 -12.93 1.14
C ILE A 766 15.17 -11.43 1.41
N ASP A 767 14.23 -10.83 2.12
CA ASP A 767 14.27 -9.41 2.41
C ASP A 767 15.39 -9.10 3.41
N SER A 768 15.60 -9.97 4.41
CA SER A 768 16.72 -9.88 5.37
C SER A 768 18.07 -10.13 4.68
N GLU A 769 18.14 -11.08 3.75
CA GLU A 769 19.35 -11.33 2.95
C GLU A 769 19.74 -10.12 2.09
N ILE A 770 18.75 -9.41 1.54
CA ILE A 770 18.99 -8.20 0.74
C ILE A 770 19.43 -7.03 1.63
N GLU A 771 18.85 -6.86 2.82
CA GLU A 771 19.28 -5.85 3.78
C GLU A 771 20.73 -6.11 4.24
N GLU A 772 21.10 -7.37 4.49
CA GLU A 772 22.47 -7.77 4.82
C GLU A 772 23.43 -7.54 3.64
N PHE A 773 22.98 -7.83 2.44
CA PHE A 773 23.72 -7.56 1.20
C PHE A 773 24.00 -6.06 1.02
N LEU A 774 22.99 -5.20 1.19
CA LEU A 774 23.14 -3.75 1.13
C LEU A 774 24.13 -3.25 2.19
N PHE A 775 23.98 -3.71 3.44
CA PHE A 775 24.89 -3.38 4.52
C PHE A 775 26.35 -3.74 4.18
N THR A 776 26.57 -4.96 3.74
CA THR A 776 27.92 -5.48 3.43
C THR A 776 28.55 -4.70 2.28
N SER A 777 27.79 -4.43 1.22
CA SER A 777 28.27 -3.70 0.04
C SER A 777 28.61 -2.24 0.36
N LEU A 778 27.74 -1.54 1.05
CA LEU A 778 27.94 -0.14 1.44
C LEU A 778 29.07 0.00 2.48
N LYS A 779 29.18 -0.93 3.42
CA LYS A 779 30.24 -0.95 4.42
C LYS A 779 31.62 -1.23 3.79
N LYS A 780 31.68 -2.19 2.87
CA LYS A 780 32.92 -2.51 2.12
C LYS A 780 33.40 -1.32 1.29
N ALA A 781 32.49 -0.54 0.73
CA ALA A 781 32.78 0.70 0.00
C ALA A 781 33.12 1.90 0.90
N GLY A 782 33.12 1.75 2.23
CA GLY A 782 33.45 2.81 3.18
C GLY A 782 32.38 3.92 3.30
N LYS A 783 31.15 3.65 2.85
CA LYS A 783 30.03 4.61 2.94
C LYS A 783 29.29 4.54 4.28
N LEU A 784 29.50 3.48 5.03
CA LEU A 784 29.01 3.29 6.39
C LEU A 784 30.17 3.25 7.38
N SER A 785 29.92 3.68 8.61
CA SER A 785 30.91 3.67 9.69
C SER A 785 31.40 2.23 9.96
N SER A 786 32.70 2.07 10.23
CA SER A 786 33.30 0.75 10.51
C SER A 786 32.71 0.09 11.75
N ASN A 787 32.27 0.88 12.72
CA ASN A 787 31.69 0.40 13.98
C ASN A 787 30.20 0.02 13.87
N LEU A 788 29.58 0.31 12.74
CA LEU A 788 28.16 0.02 12.54
C LEU A 788 27.91 -1.48 12.44
N THR A 789 26.90 -1.97 13.15
CA THR A 789 26.46 -3.37 13.08
C THR A 789 25.27 -3.52 12.13
N LEU A 790 25.01 -4.72 11.64
CA LEU A 790 23.82 -5.02 10.84
C LEU A 790 22.54 -4.67 11.63
N ALA A 791 22.47 -5.01 12.90
CA ALA A 791 21.32 -4.69 13.74
C ALA A 791 21.03 -3.20 13.82
N THR A 792 22.07 -2.34 13.89
CA THR A 792 21.91 -0.89 13.88
C THR A 792 21.51 -0.38 12.49
N PHE A 793 22.01 -1.01 11.40
CA PHE A 793 21.67 -0.64 10.03
C PHE A 793 20.20 -0.90 9.69
N ILE A 794 19.64 -1.99 10.19
CA ILE A 794 18.22 -2.32 9.99
C ILE A 794 17.28 -1.68 11.02
N ASP A 795 17.83 -1.02 12.06
CA ASP A 795 17.05 -0.32 13.07
C ASP A 795 16.47 0.98 12.50
N ARG A 796 15.18 0.97 12.25
CA ARG A 796 14.43 2.10 11.68
C ARG A 796 14.15 3.23 12.68
N GLU A 797 14.48 3.04 13.96
CA GLU A 797 14.40 4.07 15.00
C GLU A 797 15.74 4.83 15.18
N ASN A 798 16.84 4.34 14.60
CA ASN A 798 18.14 4.97 14.68
C ASN A 798 18.13 6.35 14.00
N ARG A 799 18.53 7.40 14.75
CA ARG A 799 18.55 8.80 14.29
C ARG A 799 19.97 9.33 14.01
N ASP A 800 20.97 8.56 14.35
CA ASP A 800 22.37 9.00 14.26
C ASP A 800 22.96 8.83 12.84
N GLY A 801 22.17 8.25 11.92
CA GLY A 801 22.59 7.92 10.56
C GLY A 801 23.17 6.50 10.46
N GLY A 802 23.41 6.07 9.22
CA GLY A 802 23.87 4.72 8.92
C GLY A 802 22.79 3.66 9.08
N SER A 803 21.52 3.98 8.79
CA SER A 803 20.42 3.04 8.92
C SER A 803 19.38 3.15 7.82
N ILE A 804 18.65 2.07 7.60
CA ILE A 804 17.45 2.03 6.75
C ILE A 804 16.30 2.66 7.54
N ILE A 805 15.81 3.81 7.12
CA ILE A 805 14.68 4.51 7.77
C ILE A 805 13.32 4.13 7.18
N SER A 806 13.30 3.57 5.95
CA SER A 806 12.07 3.09 5.32
C SER A 806 12.40 2.02 4.30
N SER A 807 11.52 1.05 4.13
CA SER A 807 11.60 0.05 3.08
C SER A 807 10.23 -0.17 2.46
N GLN A 808 10.21 -0.40 1.14
CA GLN A 808 9.01 -0.69 0.38
C GLN A 808 9.29 -1.85 -0.58
N LYS A 809 8.34 -2.77 -0.70
CA LYS A 809 8.36 -3.89 -1.63
C LYS A 809 7.06 -3.92 -2.41
N VAL A 810 7.16 -4.01 -3.72
CA VAL A 810 6.00 -4.16 -4.60
C VAL A 810 6.21 -5.36 -5.51
N GLY A 811 5.37 -6.36 -5.38
CA GLY A 811 5.41 -7.54 -6.24
C GLY A 811 5.01 -7.22 -7.69
N PRO A 812 5.52 -7.97 -8.68
CA PRO A 812 5.24 -7.72 -10.10
C PRO A 812 3.74 -7.73 -10.45
N SER A 813 2.97 -8.62 -9.82
CA SER A 813 1.51 -8.72 -10.05
C SER A 813 0.75 -7.48 -9.58
N ILE A 814 1.18 -6.87 -8.47
CA ILE A 814 0.61 -5.62 -7.96
C ILE A 814 0.98 -4.46 -8.88
N ALA A 815 2.23 -4.37 -9.32
CA ALA A 815 2.70 -3.33 -10.21
C ALA A 815 1.93 -3.31 -11.55
N GLU A 816 1.63 -4.49 -12.10
CA GLU A 816 0.79 -4.61 -13.31
C GLU A 816 -0.64 -4.12 -13.06
N ASP A 817 -1.24 -4.50 -11.93
CA ASP A 817 -2.61 -4.08 -11.57
C ASP A 817 -2.70 -2.57 -11.34
N ILE A 818 -1.70 -1.97 -10.67
CA ILE A 818 -1.60 -0.52 -10.48
C ILE A 818 -1.49 0.18 -11.84
N THR A 819 -0.63 -0.32 -12.73
CA THR A 819 -0.44 0.23 -14.08
C THR A 819 -1.76 0.24 -14.87
N ARG A 820 -2.44 -0.90 -14.89
CA ARG A 820 -3.73 -1.05 -15.58
C ARG A 820 -4.82 -0.17 -14.96
N GLY A 821 -4.91 -0.17 -13.63
CA GLY A 821 -5.84 0.67 -12.87
C GLY A 821 -5.64 2.16 -13.14
N ALA A 822 -4.39 2.61 -13.23
CA ALA A 822 -4.04 3.99 -13.55
C ALA A 822 -4.55 4.40 -14.95
N ILE A 823 -4.33 3.58 -15.97
CA ILE A 823 -4.79 3.84 -17.33
C ILE A 823 -6.33 3.87 -17.40
N ILE A 824 -6.96 2.88 -16.80
CA ILE A 824 -8.44 2.76 -16.78
C ILE A 824 -9.07 3.95 -16.05
N SER A 825 -8.50 4.38 -14.91
CA SER A 825 -9.03 5.50 -14.13
C SER A 825 -9.01 6.82 -14.91
N VAL A 826 -7.94 7.10 -15.65
CA VAL A 826 -7.84 8.31 -16.51
C VAL A 826 -8.86 8.25 -17.65
N ILE A 827 -8.96 7.12 -18.34
CA ILE A 827 -9.94 6.93 -19.44
C ILE A 827 -11.37 7.08 -18.89
N LEU A 828 -11.68 6.45 -17.78
CA LEU A 828 -13.00 6.52 -17.15
C LEU A 828 -13.35 7.93 -16.70
N ALA A 829 -12.38 8.67 -16.15
CA ALA A 829 -12.56 10.08 -15.76
C ALA A 829 -12.90 10.94 -16.98
N LEU A 830 -12.17 10.80 -18.07
CA LEU A 830 -12.44 11.53 -19.32
C LEU A 830 -13.82 11.20 -19.89
N ILE A 831 -14.22 9.92 -19.90
CA ILE A 831 -15.54 9.49 -20.35
C ILE A 831 -16.64 10.05 -19.45
N ALA A 832 -16.51 9.93 -18.13
CA ALA A 832 -17.49 10.42 -17.17
C ALA A 832 -17.69 11.95 -17.28
N ILE A 833 -16.59 12.70 -17.43
CA ILE A 833 -16.61 14.15 -17.64
C ILE A 833 -17.27 14.48 -18.99
N PHE A 834 -16.93 13.75 -20.06
CA PHE A 834 -17.56 13.95 -21.37
C PHE A 834 -19.08 13.79 -21.28
N LEU A 835 -19.53 12.71 -20.67
CA LEU A 835 -20.97 12.42 -20.52
C LEU A 835 -21.65 13.47 -19.64
N TYR A 836 -21.02 13.88 -18.54
CA TYR A 836 -21.55 14.94 -17.69
C TYR A 836 -21.74 16.25 -18.44
N ILE A 837 -20.73 16.72 -19.18
CA ILE A 837 -20.83 17.97 -19.97
C ILE A 837 -21.88 17.83 -21.07
N LEU A 838 -21.97 16.67 -21.72
CA LEU A 838 -22.97 16.41 -22.77
C LEU A 838 -24.40 16.52 -22.22
N ILE A 839 -24.66 15.92 -21.09
CA ILE A 839 -25.97 15.96 -20.42
C ILE A 839 -26.29 17.39 -19.95
N ARG A 840 -25.29 18.05 -19.35
CA ARG A 840 -25.45 19.36 -18.71
C ARG A 840 -25.66 20.50 -19.70
N PHE A 841 -24.87 20.52 -20.77
CA PHE A 841 -24.93 21.59 -21.78
C PHE A 841 -25.77 21.23 -23.03
N ARG A 842 -26.13 19.96 -23.19
CA ARG A 842 -26.90 19.44 -24.31
C ARG A 842 -26.33 19.83 -25.69
N ASN A 843 -25.02 20.04 -25.79
CA ASN A 843 -24.31 20.37 -27.00
C ASN A 843 -22.95 19.67 -27.05
N VAL A 844 -22.80 18.81 -28.04
CA VAL A 844 -21.58 17.98 -28.25
C VAL A 844 -20.32 18.85 -28.41
N ALA A 845 -20.45 20.06 -28.96
CA ALA A 845 -19.31 20.94 -29.21
C ALA A 845 -18.57 21.32 -27.91
N TYR A 846 -19.30 21.56 -26.82
CA TYR A 846 -18.69 21.84 -25.51
C TYR A 846 -17.97 20.62 -24.95
N SER A 847 -18.56 19.45 -25.06
CA SER A 847 -17.94 18.19 -24.59
C SER A 847 -16.66 17.88 -25.35
N VAL A 848 -16.68 17.99 -26.68
CA VAL A 848 -15.49 17.78 -27.52
C VAL A 848 -14.41 18.81 -27.22
N GLY A 849 -14.77 20.08 -27.06
CA GLY A 849 -13.82 21.15 -26.71
C GLY A 849 -13.16 20.90 -25.35
N ALA A 850 -13.95 20.47 -24.35
CA ALA A 850 -13.45 20.15 -23.03
C ALA A 850 -12.47 18.96 -23.05
N ILE A 851 -12.88 17.83 -23.64
CA ILE A 851 -12.06 16.62 -23.67
C ILE A 851 -10.78 16.83 -24.45
N PHE A 852 -10.85 17.51 -25.60
CA PHE A 852 -9.65 17.79 -26.39
C PHE A 852 -8.62 18.59 -25.56
N ALA A 853 -9.08 19.61 -24.82
CA ALA A 853 -8.22 20.38 -23.95
C ALA A 853 -7.71 19.57 -22.74
N LEU A 854 -8.53 18.70 -22.13
CA LEU A 854 -8.09 17.84 -21.01
C LEU A 854 -7.05 16.80 -21.46
N CYS A 855 -7.23 16.18 -22.61
CA CYS A 855 -6.23 15.27 -23.18
C CYS A 855 -4.90 16.00 -23.43
N PHE A 856 -4.98 17.25 -23.91
CA PHE A 856 -3.81 18.09 -24.10
C PHE A 856 -3.13 18.41 -22.74
N ASP A 857 -3.89 18.82 -21.72
CA ASP A 857 -3.38 19.13 -20.39
C ASP A 857 -2.64 17.90 -19.79
N THR A 858 -3.26 16.73 -19.89
CA THR A 858 -2.67 15.47 -19.45
C THR A 858 -1.36 15.15 -20.19
N LEU A 859 -1.37 15.30 -21.52
CA LEU A 859 -0.20 15.05 -22.34
C LEU A 859 0.98 15.97 -21.99
N ILE A 860 0.70 17.25 -21.73
CA ILE A 860 1.74 18.22 -21.34
C ILE A 860 2.32 17.89 -19.97
N ILE A 861 1.49 17.56 -18.98
CA ILE A 861 1.99 17.17 -17.63
C ILE A 861 2.95 15.97 -17.76
N ILE A 862 2.51 14.90 -18.43
CA ILE A 862 3.32 13.69 -18.63
C ILE A 862 4.58 13.99 -19.46
N GLY A 863 4.43 14.82 -20.52
CA GLY A 863 5.54 15.22 -21.38
C GLY A 863 6.61 16.03 -20.66
N ILE A 864 6.23 16.97 -19.79
CA ILE A 864 7.19 17.75 -18.99
C ILE A 864 7.93 16.85 -18.01
N TYR A 865 7.26 15.87 -17.40
CA TYR A 865 7.94 14.84 -16.58
C TYR A 865 8.99 14.08 -17.39
N SER A 866 8.66 13.67 -18.60
CA SER A 866 9.63 13.02 -19.51
C SER A 866 10.81 13.91 -19.89
N ILE A 867 10.60 15.21 -20.07
CA ILE A 867 11.66 16.17 -20.41
C ILE A 867 12.57 16.44 -19.21
N CYS A 868 11.99 16.62 -18.02
CA CYS A 868 12.67 17.20 -16.88
C CYS A 868 13.28 16.16 -15.93
N TRP A 869 12.90 14.86 -16.00
CA TRP A 869 13.46 13.87 -15.10
C TRP A 869 14.98 13.75 -15.28
N GLY A 870 15.69 13.64 -14.15
CA GLY A 870 17.16 13.63 -14.11
C GLY A 870 17.84 15.01 -14.18
N TRP A 871 17.08 16.11 -14.43
CA TRP A 871 17.62 17.47 -14.43
C TRP A 871 17.16 18.28 -13.23
N MET A 872 16.02 17.92 -12.65
CA MET A 872 15.49 18.62 -11.49
C MET A 872 16.13 18.11 -10.19
N PRO A 873 16.34 18.98 -9.19
CA PRO A 873 16.93 18.62 -7.90
C PRO A 873 15.93 17.86 -6.99
N PHE A 874 14.93 17.23 -7.54
CA PHE A 874 13.94 16.39 -6.86
C PHE A 874 13.44 15.30 -7.80
N SER A 875 12.91 14.21 -7.21
CA SER A 875 12.43 13.07 -7.98
C SER A 875 11.20 13.42 -8.81
N LEU A 876 11.25 13.13 -10.11
CA LEU A 876 10.14 13.16 -11.06
C LEU A 876 9.76 11.74 -11.50
N GLU A 877 9.90 10.75 -10.61
CA GLU A 877 9.39 9.42 -10.85
C GLU A 877 7.87 9.42 -10.89
N ILE A 878 7.36 8.62 -11.78
CA ILE A 878 5.92 8.36 -11.85
C ILE A 878 5.61 7.27 -10.84
N ASP A 879 4.88 7.63 -9.81
CA ASP A 879 4.36 6.78 -8.75
C ASP A 879 2.83 6.84 -8.74
N GLN A 880 2.21 6.16 -7.81
CA GLN A 880 0.76 6.23 -7.64
C GLN A 880 0.29 7.66 -7.33
N THR A 881 1.06 8.45 -6.58
CA THR A 881 0.69 9.82 -6.20
C THR A 881 0.65 10.75 -7.41
N PHE A 882 1.52 10.52 -8.41
CA PHE A 882 1.49 11.22 -9.68
C PHE A 882 0.17 10.99 -10.44
N ILE A 883 -0.35 9.76 -10.46
CA ILE A 883 -1.66 9.46 -11.08
C ILE A 883 -2.77 10.23 -10.37
N GLY A 884 -2.71 10.28 -9.01
CA GLY A 884 -3.59 11.12 -8.21
C GLY A 884 -3.52 12.60 -8.60
N ALA A 885 -2.32 13.13 -8.82
CA ALA A 885 -2.11 14.50 -9.26
C ALA A 885 -2.70 14.75 -10.65
N VAL A 886 -2.48 13.87 -11.63
CA VAL A 886 -3.02 13.98 -12.99
C VAL A 886 -4.55 13.98 -12.97
N LEU A 887 -5.18 13.03 -12.29
CA LEU A 887 -6.64 12.97 -12.17
C LEU A 887 -7.22 14.21 -11.48
N THR A 888 -6.53 14.70 -10.45
CA THR A 888 -6.95 15.93 -9.75
C THR A 888 -6.77 17.17 -10.64
N ALA A 889 -5.68 17.24 -11.42
CA ALA A 889 -5.46 18.32 -12.38
C ALA A 889 -6.53 18.32 -13.47
N ILE A 890 -6.97 17.14 -13.95
CA ILE A 890 -8.12 16.99 -14.85
C ILE A 890 -9.39 17.57 -14.21
N GLY A 891 -9.66 17.19 -12.94
CA GLY A 891 -10.80 17.67 -12.16
C GLY A 891 -10.78 19.18 -11.91
N TYR A 892 -9.60 19.76 -11.69
CA TYR A 892 -9.42 21.19 -11.54
C TYR A 892 -9.56 21.92 -12.89
N SER A 893 -8.93 21.44 -13.93
CA SER A 893 -8.92 22.07 -15.25
C SER A 893 -10.32 22.11 -15.88
N ILE A 894 -11.16 21.11 -15.61
CA ILE A 894 -12.54 21.14 -16.12
C ILE A 894 -13.40 22.21 -15.47
N ASN A 895 -13.10 22.62 -14.24
CA ASN A 895 -13.81 23.68 -13.55
C ASN A 895 -13.83 24.99 -14.35
N ASP A 896 -12.67 25.45 -14.81
CA ASP A 896 -12.58 26.67 -15.63
C ASP A 896 -13.33 26.52 -16.96
N LYS A 897 -13.21 25.35 -17.60
CA LYS A 897 -13.91 25.08 -18.88
C LYS A 897 -15.42 25.14 -18.73
N VAL A 898 -15.96 24.55 -17.67
CA VAL A 898 -17.40 24.53 -17.36
C VAL A 898 -17.93 25.97 -17.19
N VAL A 899 -17.22 26.79 -16.42
CA VAL A 899 -17.67 28.18 -16.18
C VAL A 899 -17.58 29.04 -17.44
N ILE A 900 -16.53 28.86 -18.24
CA ILE A 900 -16.41 29.54 -19.55
C ILE A 900 -17.58 29.13 -20.46
N PHE A 901 -17.90 27.83 -20.53
CA PHE A 901 -19.00 27.34 -21.35
C PHE A 901 -20.38 27.81 -20.85
N ASP A 902 -20.55 27.87 -19.53
CA ASP A 902 -21.78 28.43 -18.94
C ASP A 902 -21.95 29.90 -19.32
N ARG A 903 -20.86 30.68 -19.30
CA ARG A 903 -20.89 32.10 -19.75
C ARG A 903 -21.16 32.24 -21.22
N ILE A 904 -20.55 31.41 -22.07
CA ILE A 904 -20.83 31.41 -23.51
C ILE A 904 -22.30 31.07 -23.77
N ARG A 905 -22.87 30.12 -23.05
CA ARG A 905 -24.29 29.74 -23.13
C ARG A 905 -25.19 30.89 -22.70
N GLU A 906 -24.87 31.54 -21.57
CA GLU A 906 -25.58 32.71 -21.07
C GLU A 906 -25.58 33.85 -22.14
N PHE A 907 -24.45 34.19 -22.70
CA PHE A 907 -24.32 35.21 -23.72
C PHE A 907 -25.03 34.85 -25.01
N THR A 908 -25.04 33.57 -25.37
CA THR A 908 -25.81 33.09 -26.55
C THR A 908 -27.31 33.30 -26.35
N GLY A 909 -27.81 33.16 -25.12
CA GLY A 909 -29.21 33.46 -24.79
C GLY A 909 -29.52 34.93 -24.71
N LEU A 910 -28.62 35.76 -24.14
CA LEU A 910 -28.82 37.20 -23.97
C LEU A 910 -28.66 37.97 -25.29
N TYR A 911 -27.75 37.54 -26.15
CA TYR A 911 -27.40 38.25 -27.39
C TYR A 911 -27.51 37.38 -28.65
N PRO A 912 -28.69 36.82 -28.97
CA PRO A 912 -28.85 35.85 -30.05
C PRO A 912 -28.55 36.42 -31.46
N LYS A 913 -28.55 37.75 -31.63
CA LYS A 913 -28.27 38.43 -32.92
C LYS A 913 -26.79 38.80 -33.11
N ARG A 914 -25.95 38.67 -32.07
CA ARG A 914 -24.53 39.04 -32.13
C ARG A 914 -23.71 38.01 -32.92
N ASN A 915 -22.66 38.47 -33.62
CA ASN A 915 -21.75 37.56 -34.30
C ASN A 915 -21.13 36.59 -33.28
N ARG A 916 -21.15 35.30 -33.58
CA ARG A 916 -20.70 34.26 -32.68
C ARG A 916 -19.23 34.39 -32.26
N LYS A 917 -18.34 34.79 -33.19
CA LYS A 917 -16.94 35.05 -32.89
C LYS A 917 -16.80 36.14 -31.82
N GLN A 918 -17.51 37.23 -31.98
CA GLN A 918 -17.50 38.34 -31.02
C GLN A 918 -18.14 37.93 -29.68
N LEU A 919 -19.19 37.10 -29.73
CA LEU A 919 -19.86 36.59 -28.53
C LEU A 919 -18.92 35.73 -27.71
N PHE A 920 -18.13 34.83 -28.33
CA PHE A 920 -17.14 34.02 -27.64
C PHE A 920 -16.03 34.90 -27.06
N ASP A 921 -15.49 35.88 -27.82
CA ASP A 921 -14.46 36.79 -27.32
C ASP A 921 -14.98 37.62 -26.13
N ASP A 922 -16.21 38.15 -26.18
CA ASP A 922 -16.81 38.91 -25.09
C ASP A 922 -17.04 38.03 -23.83
N ALA A 923 -17.55 36.81 -24.00
CA ALA A 923 -17.74 35.88 -22.91
C ALA A 923 -16.42 35.53 -22.22
N LEU A 924 -15.36 35.24 -22.97
CA LEU A 924 -14.03 34.94 -22.44
C LEU A 924 -13.42 36.15 -21.72
N ASN A 925 -13.52 37.34 -22.26
CA ASN A 925 -13.01 38.56 -21.62
C ASN A 925 -13.71 38.87 -20.29
N THR A 926 -15.02 38.59 -20.18
CA THR A 926 -15.74 38.77 -18.90
C THR A 926 -15.39 37.76 -17.83
N THR A 927 -14.98 36.57 -18.22
CA THR A 927 -14.55 35.51 -17.27
C THR A 927 -13.06 35.56 -16.95
N LEU A 928 -12.26 36.31 -17.69
CA LEU A 928 -10.79 36.30 -17.62
C LEU A 928 -10.28 36.69 -16.22
N ALA A 929 -10.79 37.77 -15.63
CA ALA A 929 -10.36 38.20 -14.29
C ALA A 929 -10.64 37.13 -13.22
N ARG A 930 -11.79 36.48 -13.30
CA ARG A 930 -12.15 35.39 -12.42
C ARG A 930 -11.22 34.20 -12.61
N THR A 931 -11.03 33.72 -13.84
CA THR A 931 -10.19 32.57 -14.17
C THR A 931 -8.76 32.77 -13.69
N ILE A 932 -8.19 33.96 -13.84
CA ILE A 932 -6.85 34.26 -13.34
C ILE A 932 -6.82 34.31 -11.81
N ASN A 933 -7.81 34.94 -11.15
CA ASN A 933 -7.85 35.00 -9.70
C ASN A 933 -7.96 33.60 -9.04
N THR A 934 -8.76 32.70 -9.61
CA THR A 934 -8.90 31.33 -9.11
C THR A 934 -7.62 30.53 -9.33
N SER A 935 -6.99 30.66 -10.48
CA SER A 935 -5.72 29.98 -10.77
C SER A 935 -4.58 30.50 -9.89
N VAL A 936 -4.51 31.81 -9.67
CA VAL A 936 -3.49 32.40 -8.79
C VAL A 936 -3.68 31.99 -7.34
N SER A 937 -4.92 31.97 -6.83
CA SER A 937 -5.19 31.53 -5.46
C SER A 937 -4.77 30.07 -5.21
N THR A 938 -5.06 29.19 -6.15
CA THR A 938 -4.65 27.78 -6.08
C THR A 938 -3.14 27.62 -6.29
N LEU A 939 -2.55 28.39 -7.20
CA LEU A 939 -1.11 28.37 -7.46
C LEU A 939 -0.31 28.82 -6.23
N ILE A 940 -0.74 29.83 -5.49
CA ILE A 940 -0.13 30.28 -4.24
C ILE A 940 -0.04 29.11 -3.25
N VAL A 941 -1.14 28.38 -3.09
CA VAL A 941 -1.21 27.24 -2.19
C VAL A 941 -0.26 26.12 -2.64
N LEU A 942 -0.28 25.78 -3.93
CA LEU A 942 0.57 24.73 -4.50
C LEU A 942 2.07 25.10 -4.45
N LEU A 943 2.43 26.35 -4.65
CA LEU A 943 3.81 26.82 -4.51
C LEU A 943 4.28 26.74 -3.05
N ALA A 944 3.44 27.06 -2.08
CA ALA A 944 3.78 26.88 -0.69
C ALA A 944 4.05 25.40 -0.34
N ILE A 945 3.23 24.47 -0.86
CA ILE A 945 3.46 23.02 -0.71
C ILE A 945 4.76 22.62 -1.42
N PHE A 946 4.99 23.09 -2.63
CA PHE A 946 6.16 22.74 -3.43
C PHE A 946 7.48 23.12 -2.76
N PHE A 947 7.56 24.33 -2.19
CA PHE A 947 8.77 24.80 -1.54
C PHE A 947 8.95 24.34 -0.09
N LEU A 948 7.86 24.14 0.65
CA LEU A 948 7.88 23.92 2.09
C LEU A 948 7.37 22.53 2.51
N GLY A 949 6.69 21.80 1.62
CA GLY A 949 5.94 20.58 1.95
C GLY A 949 6.77 19.30 2.09
N GLY A 950 8.09 19.37 1.85
CA GLY A 950 8.95 18.18 1.88
C GLY A 950 8.94 17.36 0.57
N ASP A 951 9.88 16.45 0.47
CA ASP A 951 10.16 15.74 -0.79
C ASP A 951 9.05 14.78 -1.20
N SER A 952 8.37 14.17 -0.25
CA SER A 952 7.29 13.19 -0.50
C SER A 952 6.10 13.76 -1.29
N ILE A 953 5.81 15.07 -1.16
CA ILE A 953 4.68 15.72 -1.85
C ILE A 953 5.12 16.73 -2.91
N ARG A 954 6.43 16.95 -3.08
CA ARG A 954 6.96 17.94 -4.01
C ARG A 954 6.64 17.61 -5.47
N SER A 955 6.84 16.35 -5.88
CA SER A 955 6.49 15.86 -7.21
C SER A 955 4.99 16.01 -7.49
N PHE A 956 4.14 15.62 -6.54
CA PHE A 956 2.69 15.84 -6.62
C PHE A 956 2.33 17.31 -6.83
N ALA A 957 2.91 18.19 -6.00
CA ALA A 957 2.67 19.64 -6.10
C ALA A 957 3.13 20.20 -7.46
N PHE A 958 4.25 19.72 -7.99
CA PHE A 958 4.76 20.11 -9.29
C PHE A 958 3.80 19.71 -10.43
N ALA A 959 3.31 18.48 -10.44
CA ALA A 959 2.31 18.03 -11.41
C ALA A 959 1.04 18.89 -11.36
N MET A 960 0.59 19.22 -10.14
CA MET A 960 -0.58 20.09 -9.94
C MET A 960 -0.34 21.53 -10.40
N ILE A 961 0.85 22.10 -10.16
CA ILE A 961 1.23 23.45 -10.67
C ILE A 961 1.15 23.47 -12.18
N LEU A 962 1.72 22.46 -12.85
CA LEU A 962 1.61 22.34 -14.31
C LEU A 962 0.15 22.22 -14.75
N GLY A 963 -0.63 21.39 -14.07
CA GLY A 963 -2.06 21.21 -14.34
C GLY A 963 -2.87 22.49 -14.23
N VAL A 964 -2.62 23.32 -13.20
CA VAL A 964 -3.28 24.61 -13.02
C VAL A 964 -2.87 25.60 -14.12
N ILE A 965 -1.58 25.74 -14.40
CA ILE A 965 -1.07 26.69 -15.40
C ILE A 965 -1.56 26.33 -16.81
N PHE A 966 -1.32 25.08 -17.23
CA PHE A 966 -1.71 24.63 -18.57
C PHE A 966 -3.22 24.45 -18.71
N GLY A 967 -3.92 24.01 -17.65
CA GLY A 967 -5.37 23.92 -17.60
C GLY A 967 -6.06 25.27 -17.79
N THR A 968 -5.54 26.33 -17.17
CA THR A 968 -6.02 27.70 -17.36
C THR A 968 -5.78 28.18 -18.78
N CYS A 969 -4.56 28.00 -19.31
CA CYS A 969 -4.23 28.38 -20.69
C CYS A 969 -5.08 27.58 -21.70
N SER A 970 -5.23 26.28 -21.53
CA SER A 970 -5.99 25.43 -22.45
C SER A 970 -7.49 25.74 -22.42
N SER A 971 -8.03 26.17 -21.27
CA SER A 971 -9.45 26.58 -21.18
C SER A 971 -9.76 27.77 -22.08
N LEU A 972 -8.87 28.78 -22.14
CA LEU A 972 -9.03 29.98 -22.94
C LEU A 972 -8.65 29.79 -24.41
N PHE A 973 -7.53 29.09 -24.66
CA PHE A 973 -6.88 29.04 -25.97
C PHE A 973 -7.09 27.73 -26.74
N VAL A 974 -7.59 26.68 -26.09
CA VAL A 974 -7.84 25.35 -26.72
C VAL A 974 -9.32 24.98 -26.64
N ALA A 975 -9.90 24.91 -25.43
CA ALA A 975 -11.25 24.40 -25.21
C ALA A 975 -12.33 25.30 -25.92
N ALA A 976 -12.30 26.59 -25.65
CA ALA A 976 -13.29 27.53 -26.24
C ALA A 976 -13.16 27.66 -27.77
N PRO A 977 -11.94 27.78 -28.36
CA PRO A 977 -11.79 27.75 -29.80
C PRO A 977 -12.19 26.41 -30.45
N THR A 978 -11.91 25.28 -29.82
CA THR A 978 -12.33 23.96 -30.33
C THR A 978 -13.84 23.83 -30.32
N ALA A 979 -14.52 24.28 -29.26
CA ALA A 979 -15.96 24.31 -29.19
C ALA A 979 -16.57 25.19 -30.27
N TYR A 980 -15.96 26.35 -30.52
CA TYR A 980 -16.37 27.25 -31.60
C TYR A 980 -16.27 26.60 -32.98
N LEU A 981 -15.19 25.87 -33.25
CA LEU A 981 -14.97 25.20 -34.54
C LEU A 981 -15.93 24.01 -34.77
N VAL A 982 -16.22 23.25 -33.73
CA VAL A 982 -17.10 22.05 -33.80
C VAL A 982 -18.58 22.45 -33.86
N MET A 983 -18.95 23.62 -33.34
CA MET A 983 -20.33 24.10 -33.33
C MET A 983 -20.83 24.33 -34.74
N LYS A 984 -22.00 23.77 -35.10
CA LYS A 984 -22.60 23.91 -36.43
C LYS A 984 -22.81 25.37 -36.79
N LYS A 985 -22.35 25.79 -37.98
CA LYS A 985 -22.51 27.15 -38.50
C LYS A 985 -23.97 27.46 -38.71
N THR A 986 -24.42 28.64 -38.31
CA THR A 986 -25.76 29.16 -38.56
C THR A 986 -25.93 29.48 -40.01
N LYS A 987 -27.19 29.52 -40.48
CA LYS A 987 -27.52 29.84 -41.90
C LYS A 987 -26.91 31.19 -42.34
N LYS A 988 -26.96 32.19 -41.44
CA LYS A 988 -26.39 33.54 -41.67
C LYS A 988 -24.86 33.51 -41.80
N GLU A 989 -24.15 32.73 -40.98
CA GLU A 989 -22.69 32.56 -41.08
C GLU A 989 -22.27 31.86 -42.37
N LYS A 990 -23.10 30.94 -42.86
CA LYS A 990 -22.86 30.30 -44.17
C LYS A 990 -22.98 31.26 -45.29
N GLU A 991 -24.00 32.20 -45.25
CA GLU A 991 -24.19 33.26 -46.22
C GLU A 991 -23.06 34.28 -46.19
N GLU A 992 -22.63 34.73 -45.00
CA GLU A 992 -21.47 35.64 -44.85
C GLU A 992 -20.16 35.02 -45.35
N ILE A 993 -19.92 33.72 -45.11
CA ILE A 993 -18.75 33.04 -45.64
C ILE A 993 -18.82 32.85 -47.15
N ALA A 994 -19.99 32.60 -47.69
CA ALA A 994 -20.21 32.52 -49.12
C ALA A 994 -19.97 33.90 -49.81
N ALA A 995 -20.48 34.99 -49.21
CA ALA A 995 -20.24 36.34 -49.68
C ALA A 995 -18.78 36.82 -49.60
N ALA A 996 -18.01 36.35 -48.59
CA ALA A 996 -16.59 36.64 -48.45
C ALA A 996 -15.68 35.79 -49.36
N LYS A 997 -16.20 34.71 -49.95
CA LYS A 997 -15.52 33.89 -50.96
C LYS A 997 -15.84 34.25 -52.38
N ALA A 998 -16.96 34.92 -52.59
CA ALA A 998 -17.30 35.58 -53.89
C ALA A 998 -16.61 36.96 -53.99
#